data_0fb6394952d7bdaa5f999de96691a07b
#
_entry.id   0fb6394952d7bdaa5f999de96691a07b
#
_cell.length_a   1.000
_cell.length_b   1.000
_cell.length_c   1.000
_cell.angle_alpha   90.00
_cell.angle_beta   90.00
_cell.angle_gamma   90.00
#
_symmetry.space_group_name_H-M   'P 1'
#
loop_
_entity.id
_entity.type
_entity.pdbx_description
1 polymer ?
#
loop_
_entity_poly.entity_id
_entity_poly.type
_entity_poly.pdbx_seq_one_letter_code
_entity_poly.pdbx_strand_id
1 'polypeptide(L)'
;MCIMEFKLHSKYQPTGDQPQTIEKLVNSINAGNREQTLLGVTGSGKTFTMANVIQRVQRPTLVLAHNKTLAAQLCSEFKEFFPENAVEYFVSYYDYYQPEAYVAQTDTYIEKDSSINDEIDKLRHSATLALSERRDVIIVASVSCIYSLGDPIDYRNMVISLRPGMEKSRDELVKKLVELQYERNDVSFTRNKFRVRGDVVEIFPAASNDSIIRVEFFGDEIDRISEINPLTGELKAILKHAAIYPASHYIVSGDKMKKALAEIDRELEERLAYFRENGKLLEAQRLEQRTRYDMEMLQEIGFCTGIENYSRIMSGRAPGSSPYTLLSYFPDDFLLFVDESHVTLPQVRGMFAGDYARKKSLIDYGFRLPSALDNRPLNFDEFYSKINQAVYVSATPGDFELEKSAVVAEQIIRPTGLLDPEISVRPTEGQLDDLVSEINIRAAKNQRTLVTTLTKKMAEDLTAYLEKLGIRVRYMHHDIDTVERMEIVRDLRLGEFDVLVGINLLREGLDIPEVSLVAVLDADKEGFLRSTRSLIQIAGRAARNSEGTVIMYADSVTPSMKVAITETQRRREIQNKYNVEHGIVPKTIVKKVSDILEISTHDDSEFKNTKKLSKAQKQQLIEKLTKEMKAAAKLLEFEHAAYLRDKIKKLRGEK
;
A
#
# COMPACT_ATOMS: atom_id res chain seq x y z
N MET A 1 -23.86 -16.20 -12.72
CA MET A 1 -22.92 -15.82 -11.66
C MET A 1 -23.46 -16.36 -10.36
N CYS A 2 -22.81 -17.32 -9.71
CA CYS A 2 -23.11 -17.63 -8.31
C CYS A 2 -22.77 -16.40 -7.50
N ILE A 3 -23.73 -15.81 -6.81
CA ILE A 3 -23.48 -14.75 -5.84
C ILE A 3 -22.77 -15.44 -4.67
N MET A 4 -21.46 -15.31 -4.59
CA MET A 4 -20.72 -15.75 -3.42
C MET A 4 -20.90 -14.68 -2.34
N GLU A 5 -21.31 -15.12 -1.16
CA GLU A 5 -21.48 -14.24 0.00
C GLU A 5 -20.18 -14.15 0.78
N PHE A 6 -19.93 -13.01 1.43
CA PHE A 6 -18.85 -12.89 2.39
C PHE A 6 -19.12 -13.76 3.62
N LYS A 7 -18.19 -14.67 3.92
CA LYS A 7 -18.25 -15.56 5.08
C LYS A 7 -17.08 -15.28 6.00
N LEU A 8 -17.38 -14.69 7.15
CA LEU A 8 -16.39 -14.40 8.17
C LEU A 8 -16.01 -15.67 8.94
N HIS A 9 -14.74 -16.01 8.91
CA HIS A 9 -14.13 -17.06 9.71
C HIS A 9 -13.33 -16.43 10.85
N SER A 10 -13.76 -16.63 12.09
CA SER A 10 -13.05 -16.11 13.25
C SER A 10 -13.24 -17.02 14.48
N LYS A 11 -12.15 -17.15 15.24
CA LYS A 11 -12.19 -17.79 16.57
C LYS A 11 -12.76 -16.84 17.62
N TYR A 12 -12.87 -15.56 17.30
CA TYR A 12 -13.32 -14.51 18.21
C TYR A 12 -14.78 -14.16 17.94
N GLN A 13 -15.46 -13.75 18.99
CA GLN A 13 -16.80 -13.15 18.92
C GLN A 13 -16.69 -11.65 19.26
N PRO A 14 -17.56 -10.81 18.72
CA PRO A 14 -17.59 -9.39 19.09
C PRO A 14 -17.81 -9.23 20.61
N THR A 15 -16.94 -8.45 21.25
CA THR A 15 -16.96 -8.19 22.70
C THR A 15 -16.88 -6.70 23.02
N GLY A 16 -17.15 -6.33 24.25
CA GLY A 16 -17.12 -4.94 24.70
C GLY A 16 -18.17 -4.09 24.00
N ASP A 17 -17.74 -3.02 23.40
CA ASP A 17 -18.58 -2.10 22.63
C ASP A 17 -18.66 -2.45 21.12
N GLN A 18 -17.93 -3.49 20.67
CA GLN A 18 -17.95 -3.95 19.27
C GLN A 18 -19.36 -4.30 18.76
N PRO A 19 -20.21 -5.09 19.49
CA PRO A 19 -21.54 -5.44 19.01
C PRO A 19 -22.41 -4.22 18.67
N GLN A 20 -22.44 -3.25 19.58
CA GLN A 20 -23.20 -2.02 19.42
C GLN A 20 -22.64 -1.13 18.29
N THR A 21 -21.30 -1.07 18.18
CA THR A 21 -20.62 -0.32 17.11
C THR A 21 -20.91 -0.91 15.74
N ILE A 22 -20.83 -2.24 15.60
CA ILE A 22 -21.16 -2.95 14.36
C ILE A 22 -22.61 -2.67 13.98
N GLU A 23 -23.55 -2.80 14.92
CA GLU A 23 -24.97 -2.56 14.67
C GLU A 23 -25.25 -1.11 14.25
N LYS A 24 -24.67 -0.13 14.93
CA LYS A 24 -24.79 1.30 14.56
C LYS A 24 -24.30 1.57 13.13
N LEU A 25 -23.13 1.04 12.77
CA LEU A 25 -22.56 1.21 11.43
C LEU A 25 -23.41 0.54 10.36
N VAL A 26 -23.81 -0.73 10.56
CA VAL A 26 -24.64 -1.48 9.61
C VAL A 26 -26.00 -0.82 9.42
N ASN A 27 -26.66 -0.39 10.50
CA ASN A 27 -27.95 0.30 10.41
C ASN A 27 -27.81 1.64 9.66
N SER A 28 -26.74 2.41 9.90
CA SER A 28 -26.48 3.66 9.20
C SER A 28 -26.25 3.44 7.70
N ILE A 29 -25.45 2.44 7.34
CA ILE A 29 -25.18 2.07 5.95
C ILE A 29 -26.47 1.61 5.25
N ASN A 30 -27.28 0.75 5.89
CA ASN A 30 -28.53 0.25 5.34
C ASN A 30 -29.61 1.33 5.23
N ALA A 31 -29.56 2.35 6.08
CA ALA A 31 -30.42 3.53 5.98
C ALA A 31 -30.03 4.48 4.82
N GLY A 32 -28.95 4.18 4.09
CA GLY A 32 -28.48 4.98 2.96
C GLY A 32 -27.64 6.19 3.36
N ASN A 33 -27.22 6.33 4.62
CA ASN A 33 -26.34 7.41 5.04
C ASN A 33 -25.00 7.28 4.31
N ARG A 34 -24.49 8.39 3.78
CA ARG A 34 -23.29 8.38 2.95
C ARG A 34 -22.01 8.14 3.74
N GLU A 35 -21.92 8.68 4.93
CA GLU A 35 -20.68 8.69 5.72
C GLU A 35 -20.91 8.37 7.18
N GLN A 36 -20.00 7.57 7.74
CA GLN A 36 -19.96 7.13 9.14
C GLN A 36 -18.52 7.17 9.64
N THR A 37 -18.33 7.39 10.95
CA THR A 37 -17.02 7.30 11.59
C THR A 37 -17.01 6.19 12.62
N LEU A 38 -16.02 5.29 12.52
CA LEU A 38 -15.60 4.37 13.57
C LEU A 38 -14.47 5.01 14.37
N LEU A 39 -14.80 5.60 15.53
CA LEU A 39 -13.82 6.12 16.46
C LEU A 39 -13.34 4.96 17.33
N GLY A 40 -12.27 4.28 16.90
CA GLY A 40 -11.76 3.09 17.58
C GLY A 40 -10.36 3.29 18.13
N VAL A 41 -10.18 3.13 19.44
CA VAL A 41 -8.86 3.24 20.08
C VAL A 41 -7.91 2.14 19.57
N THR A 42 -6.62 2.36 19.74
CA THR A 42 -5.61 1.35 19.39
C THR A 42 -5.82 0.09 20.22
N GLY A 43 -5.87 -1.08 19.57
CA GLY A 43 -6.06 -2.37 20.24
C GLY A 43 -7.52 -2.74 20.56
N SER A 44 -8.51 -1.95 20.13
CA SER A 44 -9.94 -2.27 20.29
C SER A 44 -10.48 -3.29 19.28
N GLY A 45 -9.68 -3.69 18.28
CA GLY A 45 -10.11 -4.66 17.26
C GLY A 45 -10.87 -4.02 16.09
N LYS A 46 -10.47 -2.82 15.64
CA LYS A 46 -11.08 -2.12 14.51
C LYS A 46 -11.22 -2.97 13.26
N THR A 47 -10.16 -3.72 12.88
CA THR A 47 -10.17 -4.60 11.69
C THR A 47 -11.26 -5.66 11.80
N PHE A 48 -11.42 -6.26 12.99
CA PHE A 48 -12.47 -7.24 13.23
C PHE A 48 -13.87 -6.64 13.14
N THR A 49 -14.04 -5.41 13.63
CA THR A 49 -15.30 -4.64 13.46
C THR A 49 -15.59 -4.37 11.98
N MET A 50 -14.59 -3.92 11.20
CA MET A 50 -14.73 -3.76 9.74
C MET A 50 -15.15 -5.07 9.07
N ALA A 51 -14.52 -6.19 9.40
CA ALA A 51 -14.84 -7.50 8.84
C ALA A 51 -16.30 -7.91 9.14
N ASN A 52 -16.79 -7.68 10.36
CA ASN A 52 -18.19 -7.94 10.71
C ASN A 52 -19.17 -7.05 9.95
N VAL A 53 -18.81 -5.77 9.73
CA VAL A 53 -19.65 -4.86 8.91
C VAL A 53 -19.69 -5.35 7.46
N ILE A 54 -18.54 -5.72 6.86
CA ILE A 54 -18.46 -6.24 5.49
C ILE A 54 -19.36 -7.48 5.34
N GLN A 55 -19.24 -8.44 6.26
CA GLN A 55 -20.06 -9.64 6.25
C GLN A 55 -21.57 -9.34 6.29
N ARG A 56 -21.98 -8.34 7.08
CA ARG A 56 -23.41 -8.00 7.21
C ARG A 56 -23.97 -7.19 6.05
N VAL A 57 -23.11 -6.35 5.44
CA VAL A 57 -23.51 -5.45 4.34
C VAL A 57 -23.45 -6.14 2.97
N GLN A 58 -22.59 -7.14 2.79
CA GLN A 58 -22.50 -7.97 1.58
C GLN A 58 -22.21 -7.18 0.29
N ARG A 59 -21.30 -6.19 0.34
CA ARG A 59 -20.93 -5.37 -0.83
C ARG A 59 -19.45 -5.45 -1.15
N PRO A 60 -19.04 -5.33 -2.42
CA PRO A 60 -17.64 -5.13 -2.78
C PRO A 60 -17.05 -3.99 -1.97
N THR A 61 -15.87 -4.21 -1.42
CA THR A 61 -15.29 -3.30 -0.42
C THR A 61 -13.90 -2.85 -0.83
N LEU A 62 -13.65 -1.55 -0.73
CA LEU A 62 -12.32 -0.96 -0.81
C LEU A 62 -11.88 -0.52 0.59
N VAL A 63 -10.72 -0.99 1.04
CA VAL A 63 -10.07 -0.55 2.28
C VAL A 63 -8.85 0.27 1.90
N LEU A 64 -8.88 1.56 2.19
CA LEU A 64 -7.83 2.51 1.86
C LEU A 64 -6.92 2.76 3.07
N ALA A 65 -5.63 2.45 2.94
CA ALA A 65 -4.60 2.68 3.94
C ALA A 65 -3.56 3.70 3.44
N HIS A 66 -2.95 4.46 4.34
CA HIS A 66 -2.02 5.54 3.99
C HIS A 66 -0.63 5.06 3.54
N ASN A 67 -0.23 3.81 3.82
CA ASN A 67 1.06 3.27 3.38
C ASN A 67 0.99 1.78 3.01
N LYS A 68 2.04 1.27 2.32
CA LYS A 68 2.12 -0.12 1.86
C LYS A 68 2.13 -1.14 3.01
N THR A 69 2.86 -0.85 4.09
CA THR A 69 3.03 -1.77 5.23
C THR A 69 1.71 -2.00 5.96
N LEU A 70 0.97 -0.92 6.26
CA LEU A 70 -0.36 -1.05 6.87
C LEU A 70 -1.34 -1.76 5.94
N ALA A 71 -1.31 -1.45 4.64
CA ALA A 71 -2.14 -2.14 3.65
C ALA A 71 -1.83 -3.64 3.61
N ALA A 72 -0.54 -4.05 3.67
CA ALA A 72 -0.15 -5.44 3.71
C ALA A 72 -0.66 -6.16 4.98
N GLN A 73 -0.51 -5.53 6.14
CA GLN A 73 -1.03 -6.04 7.40
C GLN A 73 -2.54 -6.24 7.35
N LEU A 74 -3.30 -5.23 6.93
CA LEU A 74 -4.75 -5.31 6.80
C LEU A 74 -5.18 -6.39 5.80
N CYS A 75 -4.48 -6.51 4.67
CA CYS A 75 -4.75 -7.53 3.66
C CYS A 75 -4.54 -8.94 4.25
N SER A 76 -3.47 -9.15 5.03
CA SER A 76 -3.23 -10.42 5.72
C SER A 76 -4.34 -10.74 6.73
N GLU A 77 -4.73 -9.77 7.58
CA GLU A 77 -5.81 -9.92 8.55
C GLU A 77 -7.15 -10.24 7.85
N PHE A 78 -7.49 -9.54 6.76
CA PHE A 78 -8.72 -9.84 6.00
C PHE A 78 -8.68 -11.20 5.29
N LYS A 79 -7.53 -11.67 4.81
CA LYS A 79 -7.38 -13.02 4.25
C LYS A 79 -7.64 -14.11 5.30
N GLU A 80 -7.23 -13.89 6.55
CA GLU A 80 -7.54 -14.80 7.64
C GLU A 80 -9.05 -14.80 7.96
N PHE A 81 -9.69 -13.62 7.92
CA PHE A 81 -11.12 -13.48 8.17
C PHE A 81 -12.00 -14.00 7.02
N PHE A 82 -11.54 -13.92 5.78
CA PHE A 82 -12.30 -14.26 4.58
C PHE A 82 -11.54 -15.21 3.64
N PRO A 83 -11.19 -16.43 4.12
CA PRO A 83 -10.38 -17.37 3.33
C PRO A 83 -11.05 -17.90 2.07
N GLU A 84 -12.40 -17.84 1.96
CA GLU A 84 -13.18 -18.28 0.81
C GLU A 84 -13.47 -17.15 -0.19
N ASN A 85 -13.24 -15.89 0.20
CA ASN A 85 -13.57 -14.71 -0.60
C ASN A 85 -12.32 -14.11 -1.25
N ALA A 86 -12.51 -13.25 -2.24
CA ALA A 86 -11.41 -12.57 -2.90
C ALA A 86 -10.90 -11.39 -2.04
N VAL A 87 -9.76 -11.57 -1.41
CA VAL A 87 -9.06 -10.50 -0.67
C VAL A 87 -7.79 -10.15 -1.42
N GLU A 88 -7.76 -8.98 -2.03
CA GLU A 88 -6.76 -8.55 -2.98
C GLU A 88 -5.96 -7.36 -2.46
N TYR A 89 -4.74 -7.21 -2.97
CA TYR A 89 -3.80 -6.17 -2.57
C TYR A 89 -3.49 -5.23 -3.74
N PHE A 90 -3.65 -3.92 -3.55
CA PHE A 90 -3.44 -2.94 -4.61
C PHE A 90 -2.64 -1.73 -4.11
N VAL A 91 -1.33 -1.76 -4.31
CA VAL A 91 -0.43 -0.67 -3.93
C VAL A 91 0.45 -0.25 -5.10
N SER A 92 1.31 0.75 -4.92
CA SER A 92 2.30 1.11 -5.93
C SER A 92 3.24 -0.06 -6.22
N TYR A 93 3.38 -0.43 -7.49
CA TYR A 93 4.22 -1.55 -7.95
C TYR A 93 5.70 -1.17 -8.11
N TYR A 94 6.08 0.07 -7.76
CA TYR A 94 7.47 0.49 -7.79
C TYR A 94 8.18 0.14 -6.49
N ASP A 95 9.32 -0.57 -6.57
CA ASP A 95 10.28 -0.70 -5.46
C ASP A 95 11.05 0.60 -5.29
N TYR A 96 11.46 1.18 -6.42
CA TYR A 96 12.07 2.50 -6.50
C TYR A 96 11.34 3.32 -7.57
N TYR A 97 11.10 4.60 -7.29
CA TYR A 97 10.44 5.51 -8.22
C TYR A 97 11.00 6.92 -8.12
N GLN A 98 11.71 7.33 -9.15
CA GLN A 98 12.09 8.72 -9.39
C GLN A 98 11.22 9.26 -10.53
N PRO A 99 10.28 10.16 -10.25
CA PRO A 99 9.45 10.74 -11.30
C PRO A 99 10.28 11.61 -12.23
N GLU A 100 9.90 11.60 -13.52
CA GLU A 100 10.41 12.55 -14.49
C GLU A 100 10.15 14.00 -14.01
N ALA A 101 11.16 14.85 -14.01
CA ALA A 101 11.05 16.23 -13.58
C ALA A 101 12.01 17.14 -14.35
N TYR A 102 11.69 18.43 -14.40
CA TYR A 102 12.58 19.44 -14.92
C TYR A 102 12.68 20.61 -13.96
N VAL A 103 13.92 20.94 -13.58
CA VAL A 103 14.26 22.06 -12.70
C VAL A 103 14.79 23.21 -13.54
N ALA A 104 13.92 24.17 -13.87
CA ALA A 104 14.24 25.28 -14.77
C ALA A 104 15.38 26.18 -14.26
N GLN A 105 15.54 26.33 -12.94
CA GLN A 105 16.58 27.15 -12.32
C GLN A 105 18.02 26.65 -12.60
N THR A 106 18.17 25.35 -12.72
CA THR A 106 19.48 24.69 -12.93
C THR A 106 19.59 24.05 -14.32
N ASP A 107 18.58 24.22 -15.19
CA ASP A 107 18.44 23.54 -16.49
C ASP A 107 18.71 22.03 -16.37
N THR A 108 18.16 21.41 -15.30
CA THR A 108 18.39 20.01 -15.02
C THR A 108 17.15 19.19 -15.34
N TYR A 109 17.29 18.29 -16.32
CA TYR A 109 16.29 17.27 -16.60
C TYR A 109 16.59 16.01 -15.81
N ILE A 110 15.61 15.53 -15.06
CA ILE A 110 15.66 14.29 -14.30
C ILE A 110 14.82 13.28 -15.06
N GLU A 111 15.47 12.27 -15.60
CA GLU A 111 14.79 11.19 -16.31
C GLU A 111 13.99 10.32 -15.31
N LYS A 112 12.85 9.78 -15.77
CA LYS A 112 12.10 8.80 -15.00
C LYS A 112 12.96 7.56 -14.80
N ASP A 113 13.23 7.23 -13.54
CA ASP A 113 13.87 5.98 -13.16
C ASP A 113 12.95 5.19 -12.23
N SER A 114 12.77 3.91 -12.53
CA SER A 114 11.85 3.08 -11.75
C SER A 114 12.19 1.60 -11.86
N SER A 115 12.07 0.92 -10.74
CA SER A 115 12.12 -0.54 -10.66
C SER A 115 10.74 -1.08 -10.33
N ILE A 116 10.22 -1.94 -11.20
CA ILE A 116 8.91 -2.56 -11.04
C ILE A 116 9.06 -3.85 -10.25
N ASN A 117 8.18 -4.04 -9.27
CA ASN A 117 8.04 -5.28 -8.53
C ASN A 117 7.00 -6.17 -9.22
N ASP A 118 7.46 -7.24 -9.84
CA ASP A 118 6.60 -8.17 -10.61
C ASP A 118 5.52 -8.84 -9.76
N GLU A 119 5.78 -9.09 -8.46
CA GLU A 119 4.80 -9.69 -7.57
C GLU A 119 3.68 -8.70 -7.22
N ILE A 120 4.02 -7.44 -6.98
CA ILE A 120 3.01 -6.40 -6.73
C ILE A 120 2.21 -6.11 -8.00
N ASP A 121 2.87 -6.08 -9.17
CA ASP A 121 2.19 -5.89 -10.45
C ASP A 121 1.17 -7.01 -10.71
N LYS A 122 1.55 -8.27 -10.47
CA LYS A 122 0.63 -9.41 -10.50
C LYS A 122 -0.58 -9.22 -9.60
N LEU A 123 -0.37 -8.80 -8.33
CA LEU A 123 -1.46 -8.58 -7.37
C LEU A 123 -2.41 -7.46 -7.83
N ARG A 124 -1.90 -6.44 -8.51
CA ARG A 124 -2.74 -5.40 -9.12
C ARG A 124 -3.61 -5.95 -10.25
N HIS A 125 -3.06 -6.82 -11.10
CA HIS A 125 -3.84 -7.52 -12.12
C HIS A 125 -4.87 -8.46 -11.49
N SER A 126 -4.52 -9.19 -10.41
CA SER A 126 -5.46 -10.02 -9.66
C SER A 126 -6.63 -9.21 -9.10
N ALA A 127 -6.36 -8.02 -8.54
CA ALA A 127 -7.40 -7.15 -8.00
C ALA A 127 -8.40 -6.66 -9.06
N THR A 128 -7.93 -6.23 -10.23
CA THR A 128 -8.80 -5.80 -11.33
C THR A 128 -9.57 -6.96 -11.96
N LEU A 129 -8.95 -8.14 -12.03
CA LEU A 129 -9.59 -9.38 -12.45
C LEU A 129 -10.72 -9.77 -11.50
N ALA A 130 -10.46 -9.80 -10.19
CA ALA A 130 -11.46 -10.14 -9.18
C ALA A 130 -12.69 -9.22 -9.25
N LEU A 131 -12.49 -7.90 -9.40
CA LEU A 131 -13.60 -6.94 -9.58
C LEU A 131 -14.40 -7.17 -10.87
N SER A 132 -13.78 -7.76 -11.90
CA SER A 132 -14.46 -8.04 -13.18
C SER A 132 -15.31 -9.32 -13.11
N GLU A 133 -14.95 -10.28 -12.26
CA GLU A 133 -15.55 -11.61 -12.21
C GLU A 133 -16.44 -11.85 -10.99
N ARG A 134 -16.17 -11.18 -9.86
CA ARG A 134 -16.78 -11.46 -8.55
C ARG A 134 -17.38 -10.21 -7.92
N ARG A 135 -18.30 -10.42 -6.97
CA ARG A 135 -18.83 -9.36 -6.13
C ARG A 135 -18.37 -9.44 -4.66
N ASP A 136 -17.94 -10.60 -4.23
CA ASP A 136 -17.40 -10.86 -2.90
C ASP A 136 -15.90 -10.52 -2.84
N VAL A 137 -15.57 -9.27 -3.16
CA VAL A 137 -14.21 -8.76 -3.30
C VAL A 137 -13.90 -7.70 -2.25
N ILE A 138 -12.81 -7.89 -1.51
CA ILE A 138 -12.21 -6.88 -0.64
C ILE A 138 -10.86 -6.50 -1.25
N ILE A 139 -10.69 -5.23 -1.61
CA ILE A 139 -9.39 -4.73 -2.04
C ILE A 139 -8.81 -3.85 -0.93
N VAL A 140 -7.62 -4.21 -0.46
CA VAL A 140 -6.84 -3.37 0.44
C VAL A 140 -5.82 -2.59 -0.39
N ALA A 141 -5.94 -1.27 -0.42
CA ALA A 141 -5.15 -0.41 -1.28
C ALA A 141 -4.42 0.69 -0.51
N SER A 142 -3.31 1.14 -1.06
CA SER A 142 -2.71 2.42 -0.68
C SER A 142 -3.29 3.56 -1.52
N VAL A 143 -2.87 4.80 -1.25
CA VAL A 143 -3.28 5.99 -2.04
C VAL A 143 -2.98 5.86 -3.54
N SER A 144 -2.14 4.89 -3.95
CA SER A 144 -1.93 4.57 -5.37
C SER A 144 -3.22 4.22 -6.13
N CYS A 145 -4.30 3.85 -5.46
CA CYS A 145 -5.60 3.55 -6.06
C CYS A 145 -6.29 4.76 -6.72
N ILE A 146 -5.89 6.00 -6.38
CA ILE A 146 -6.40 7.22 -7.01
C ILE A 146 -5.62 7.65 -8.25
N TYR A 147 -4.52 6.97 -8.56
CA TYR A 147 -3.71 7.25 -9.75
C TYR A 147 -4.33 6.62 -11.00
N SER A 148 -3.97 7.22 -12.14
CA SER A 148 -4.45 6.79 -13.46
C SER A 148 -4.21 5.30 -13.69
N LEU A 149 -5.23 4.63 -14.19
CA LEU A 149 -5.24 3.25 -14.65
C LEU A 149 -5.90 3.20 -16.03
N GLY A 150 -5.82 2.08 -16.74
CA GLY A 150 -6.49 1.92 -18.03
C GLY A 150 -8.00 1.99 -17.94
N ASP A 151 -8.66 2.16 -19.09
CA ASP A 151 -10.12 2.17 -19.18
C ASP A 151 -10.70 0.79 -18.79
N PRO A 152 -11.56 0.69 -17.75
CA PRO A 152 -12.15 -0.57 -17.33
C PRO A 152 -13.07 -1.20 -18.41
N ILE A 153 -13.63 -0.39 -19.30
CA ILE A 153 -14.47 -0.88 -20.40
C ILE A 153 -13.59 -1.58 -21.44
N ASP A 154 -12.50 -0.94 -21.85
CA ASP A 154 -11.55 -1.55 -22.79
C ASP A 154 -10.92 -2.82 -22.19
N TYR A 155 -10.54 -2.78 -20.92
CA TYR A 155 -9.98 -3.94 -20.22
C TYR A 155 -10.93 -5.15 -20.22
N ARG A 156 -12.22 -4.93 -19.98
CA ARG A 156 -13.26 -5.98 -20.00
C ARG A 156 -13.60 -6.44 -21.41
N ASN A 157 -13.66 -5.55 -22.40
CA ASN A 157 -14.04 -5.86 -23.77
C ASN A 157 -12.96 -6.65 -24.52
N MET A 158 -11.71 -6.54 -24.10
CA MET A 158 -10.59 -7.22 -24.74
C MET A 158 -10.29 -8.60 -24.16
N VAL A 159 -11.13 -9.12 -23.27
CA VAL A 159 -10.99 -10.48 -22.73
C VAL A 159 -11.22 -11.54 -23.83
N ILE A 160 -10.30 -12.49 -23.95
CA ILE A 160 -10.46 -13.66 -24.84
C ILE A 160 -11.17 -14.76 -24.05
N SER A 161 -12.40 -15.07 -24.45
CA SER A 161 -13.17 -16.20 -23.92
C SER A 161 -12.92 -17.44 -24.79
N LEU A 162 -12.49 -18.53 -24.16
CA LEU A 162 -12.16 -19.79 -24.80
C LEU A 162 -13.00 -20.93 -24.21
N ARG A 163 -13.50 -21.83 -25.08
CA ARG A 163 -14.26 -23.02 -24.67
C ARG A 163 -13.87 -24.18 -25.55
N PRO A 164 -13.80 -25.43 -25.05
CA PRO A 164 -13.71 -26.61 -25.87
C PRO A 164 -14.86 -26.70 -26.89
N GLY A 165 -14.59 -27.15 -28.12
CA GLY A 165 -15.55 -27.18 -29.22
C GLY A 165 -15.78 -25.82 -29.91
N MET A 166 -15.00 -24.80 -29.59
CA MET A 166 -15.10 -23.48 -30.25
C MET A 166 -14.30 -23.49 -31.55
N GLU A 167 -14.96 -23.12 -32.67
CA GLU A 167 -14.29 -22.86 -33.93
C GLU A 167 -13.44 -21.59 -33.81
N LYS A 168 -12.15 -21.75 -33.73
CA LYS A 168 -11.16 -20.70 -33.64
C LYS A 168 -9.77 -21.25 -33.96
N SER A 169 -9.14 -20.71 -34.98
CA SER A 169 -7.81 -21.19 -35.36
C SER A 169 -6.75 -20.78 -34.31
N ARG A 170 -5.69 -21.59 -34.23
CA ARG A 170 -4.51 -21.29 -33.42
C ARG A 170 -3.94 -19.90 -33.73
N ASP A 171 -3.86 -19.55 -35.00
CA ASP A 171 -3.25 -18.29 -35.46
C ASP A 171 -4.12 -17.10 -35.11
N GLU A 172 -5.44 -17.24 -35.11
CA GLU A 172 -6.35 -16.21 -34.56
C GLU A 172 -6.14 -16.00 -33.06
N LEU A 173 -5.96 -17.07 -32.29
CA LEU A 173 -5.68 -16.95 -30.86
C LEU A 173 -4.34 -16.23 -30.64
N VAL A 174 -3.29 -16.63 -31.39
CA VAL A 174 -1.97 -15.99 -31.29
C VAL A 174 -2.04 -14.49 -31.61
N LYS A 175 -2.75 -14.12 -32.69
CA LYS A 175 -2.95 -12.71 -33.06
C LYS A 175 -3.64 -11.93 -31.93
N LYS A 176 -4.71 -12.49 -31.34
CA LYS A 176 -5.42 -11.86 -30.21
C LYS A 176 -4.56 -11.75 -28.95
N LEU A 177 -3.69 -12.72 -28.66
CA LEU A 177 -2.76 -12.63 -27.53
C LEU A 177 -1.76 -11.48 -27.71
N VAL A 178 -1.25 -11.25 -28.92
CA VAL A 178 -0.40 -10.09 -29.23
C VAL A 178 -1.18 -8.79 -29.06
N GLU A 179 -2.43 -8.73 -29.52
CA GLU A 179 -3.32 -7.58 -29.30
C GLU A 179 -3.55 -7.31 -27.79
N LEU A 180 -3.55 -8.35 -26.93
CA LEU A 180 -3.63 -8.26 -25.49
C LEU A 180 -2.29 -7.93 -24.81
N GLN A 181 -1.24 -7.62 -25.57
CA GLN A 181 0.11 -7.28 -25.08
C GLN A 181 0.85 -8.47 -24.43
N TYR A 182 0.51 -9.73 -24.79
CA TYR A 182 1.31 -10.89 -24.45
C TYR A 182 2.50 -11.02 -25.39
N GLU A 183 3.68 -11.27 -24.84
CA GLU A 183 4.90 -11.51 -25.60
C GLU A 183 5.04 -13.02 -25.95
N ARG A 184 5.35 -13.34 -27.21
CA ARG A 184 5.75 -14.70 -27.55
C ARG A 184 7.17 -14.98 -27.09
N ASN A 185 7.35 -15.95 -26.23
CA ASN A 185 8.68 -16.36 -25.79
C ASN A 185 8.71 -17.85 -25.47
N ASP A 186 9.36 -18.64 -26.35
CA ASP A 186 9.42 -20.08 -26.21
C ASP A 186 10.54 -20.57 -25.27
N VAL A 187 11.49 -19.68 -24.89
CA VAL A 187 12.68 -19.99 -24.07
C VAL A 187 12.48 -19.53 -22.64
N SER A 188 12.21 -18.23 -22.44
CA SER A 188 11.96 -17.63 -21.12
C SER A 188 10.46 -17.46 -20.90
N PHE A 189 9.80 -18.55 -20.53
CA PHE A 189 8.34 -18.59 -20.38
C PHE A 189 7.95 -18.20 -18.97
N THR A 190 7.62 -16.93 -18.81
CA THR A 190 7.23 -16.28 -17.56
C THR A 190 5.88 -15.57 -17.71
N ARG A 191 5.39 -14.93 -16.67
CA ARG A 191 4.15 -14.15 -16.68
C ARG A 191 4.08 -13.16 -17.85
N ASN A 192 2.89 -12.91 -18.37
CA ASN A 192 2.60 -12.07 -19.55
C ASN A 192 3.16 -12.60 -20.88
N LYS A 193 3.50 -13.90 -20.94
CA LYS A 193 4.03 -14.52 -22.16
C LYS A 193 3.19 -15.70 -22.60
N PHE A 194 3.31 -16.02 -23.87
CA PHE A 194 2.78 -17.25 -24.43
C PHE A 194 3.83 -17.96 -25.26
N ARG A 195 3.65 -19.24 -25.44
CA ARG A 195 4.47 -20.05 -26.35
C ARG A 195 3.61 -20.98 -27.20
N VAL A 196 4.12 -21.35 -28.35
CA VAL A 196 3.42 -22.22 -29.33
C VAL A 196 4.28 -23.43 -29.66
N ARG A 197 3.72 -24.62 -29.50
CA ARG A 197 4.37 -25.88 -29.81
C ARG A 197 3.41 -26.79 -30.59
N GLY A 198 3.57 -26.86 -31.91
CA GLY A 198 2.63 -27.58 -32.78
C GLY A 198 1.22 -26.99 -32.68
N ASP A 199 0.25 -27.80 -32.33
CA ASP A 199 -1.14 -27.44 -32.19
C ASP A 199 -1.51 -27.03 -30.73
N VAL A 200 -0.51 -26.68 -29.94
CA VAL A 200 -0.68 -26.28 -28.53
C VAL A 200 -0.22 -24.84 -28.30
N VAL A 201 -1.07 -24.05 -27.69
CA VAL A 201 -0.74 -22.70 -27.18
C VAL A 201 -0.75 -22.74 -25.68
N GLU A 202 0.34 -22.35 -25.05
CA GLU A 202 0.45 -22.20 -23.60
C GLU A 202 0.56 -20.72 -23.25
N ILE A 203 -0.30 -20.26 -22.35
CA ILE A 203 -0.44 -18.86 -21.96
C ILE A 203 -0.14 -18.73 -20.48
N PHE A 204 0.75 -17.81 -20.10
CA PHE A 204 1.02 -17.48 -18.71
C PHE A 204 0.26 -16.20 -18.34
N PRO A 205 -0.89 -16.31 -17.63
CA PRO A 205 -1.74 -15.16 -17.35
C PRO A 205 -1.05 -14.08 -16.51
N ALA A 206 -1.45 -12.82 -16.69
CA ALA A 206 -0.93 -11.67 -15.97
C ALA A 206 -1.13 -11.76 -14.44
N ALA A 207 -2.22 -12.38 -13.99
CA ALA A 207 -2.61 -12.51 -12.59
C ALA A 207 -2.11 -13.80 -11.91
N SER A 208 -1.36 -14.68 -12.60
CA SER A 208 -0.93 -15.98 -12.08
C SER A 208 0.60 -16.11 -11.98
N ASN A 209 1.07 -16.92 -11.01
CA ASN A 209 2.49 -17.33 -10.89
C ASN A 209 2.70 -18.83 -10.92
N ASP A 210 1.67 -19.61 -10.66
CA ASP A 210 1.76 -21.02 -10.37
C ASP A 210 0.90 -21.87 -11.30
N SER A 211 0.24 -21.25 -12.28
CA SER A 211 -0.55 -21.94 -13.27
C SER A 211 -0.52 -21.22 -14.62
N ILE A 212 -0.53 -22.01 -15.67
CA ILE A 212 -0.64 -21.60 -17.06
C ILE A 212 -1.85 -22.25 -17.69
N ILE A 213 -2.40 -21.60 -18.69
CA ILE A 213 -3.52 -22.12 -19.48
C ILE A 213 -2.94 -22.73 -20.74
N ARG A 214 -3.18 -24.02 -20.91
CA ARG A 214 -2.85 -24.78 -22.13
C ARG A 214 -4.10 -24.95 -22.96
N VAL A 215 -4.03 -24.53 -24.22
CA VAL A 215 -5.08 -24.69 -25.24
C VAL A 215 -4.57 -25.63 -26.33
N GLU A 216 -5.25 -26.73 -26.52
CA GLU A 216 -4.93 -27.74 -27.50
C GLU A 216 -5.94 -27.63 -28.65
N PHE A 217 -5.44 -27.65 -29.91
CA PHE A 217 -6.24 -27.49 -31.11
C PHE A 217 -6.29 -28.80 -31.91
N PHE A 218 -7.42 -29.07 -32.54
CA PHE A 218 -7.57 -30.06 -33.58
C PHE A 218 -8.08 -29.36 -34.84
N GLY A 219 -7.15 -29.08 -35.79
CA GLY A 219 -7.46 -28.18 -36.90
C GLY A 219 -7.77 -26.77 -36.43
N ASP A 220 -8.92 -26.25 -36.83
CA ASP A 220 -9.42 -24.90 -36.44
C ASP A 220 -10.41 -24.95 -35.29
N GLU A 221 -10.42 -26.03 -34.49
CA GLU A 221 -11.27 -26.15 -33.30
C GLU A 221 -10.43 -26.31 -32.04
N ILE A 222 -10.90 -25.74 -30.93
CA ILE A 222 -10.31 -25.95 -29.60
C ILE A 222 -10.77 -27.32 -29.08
N ASP A 223 -9.86 -28.30 -29.02
CA ASP A 223 -10.14 -29.65 -28.51
C ASP A 223 -10.20 -29.67 -27.00
N ARG A 224 -9.20 -29.09 -26.33
CA ARG A 224 -9.10 -29.12 -24.87
C ARG A 224 -8.46 -27.84 -24.29
N ILE A 225 -8.95 -27.44 -23.10
CA ILE A 225 -8.34 -26.38 -22.30
C ILE A 225 -7.98 -26.98 -20.95
N SER A 226 -6.75 -26.76 -20.49
CA SER A 226 -6.27 -27.26 -19.20
C SER A 226 -5.44 -26.23 -18.46
N GLU A 227 -5.53 -26.29 -17.15
CA GLU A 227 -4.67 -25.55 -16.24
C GLU A 227 -3.54 -26.48 -15.78
N ILE A 228 -2.29 -26.06 -15.95
CA ILE A 228 -1.11 -26.85 -15.64
C ILE A 228 -0.11 -26.05 -14.80
N ASN A 229 0.71 -26.77 -14.04
CA ASN A 229 1.83 -26.16 -13.31
C ASN A 229 2.96 -25.84 -14.30
N PRO A 230 3.47 -24.57 -14.36
CA PRO A 230 4.49 -24.17 -15.33
C PRO A 230 5.86 -24.85 -15.12
N LEU A 231 6.16 -25.30 -13.90
CA LEU A 231 7.46 -25.92 -13.56
C LEU A 231 7.45 -27.43 -13.74
N THR A 232 6.39 -28.10 -13.26
CA THR A 232 6.30 -29.58 -13.26
C THR A 232 5.57 -30.11 -14.47
N GLY A 233 4.78 -29.31 -15.18
CA GLY A 233 3.88 -29.74 -16.24
C GLY A 233 2.66 -30.53 -15.75
N GLU A 234 2.45 -30.61 -14.44
CA GLU A 234 1.35 -31.34 -13.82
C GLU A 234 0.00 -30.72 -14.16
N LEU A 235 -0.95 -31.54 -14.53
CA LEU A 235 -2.33 -31.13 -14.80
C LEU A 235 -3.01 -30.81 -13.48
N LYS A 236 -3.43 -29.52 -13.29
CA LYS A 236 -4.21 -29.06 -12.14
C LYS A 236 -5.72 -29.25 -12.36
N ALA A 237 -6.20 -28.86 -13.53
CA ALA A 237 -7.62 -28.94 -13.87
C ALA A 237 -7.84 -29.00 -15.39
N ILE A 238 -8.96 -29.62 -15.81
CA ILE A 238 -9.51 -29.50 -17.16
C ILE A 238 -10.61 -28.44 -17.11
N LEU A 239 -10.49 -27.44 -17.98
CA LEU A 239 -11.36 -26.27 -17.95
C LEU A 239 -12.45 -26.38 -19.04
N LYS A 240 -13.70 -26.09 -18.64
CA LYS A 240 -14.82 -25.94 -19.57
C LYS A 240 -14.87 -24.54 -20.19
N HIS A 241 -14.18 -23.59 -19.60
CA HIS A 241 -14.07 -22.21 -20.03
C HIS A 241 -12.80 -21.58 -19.46
N ALA A 242 -12.11 -20.79 -20.27
CA ALA A 242 -11.00 -19.94 -19.82
C ALA A 242 -11.20 -18.51 -20.33
N ALA A 243 -10.99 -17.54 -19.46
CA ALA A 243 -10.95 -16.13 -19.80
C ALA A 243 -9.51 -15.61 -19.70
N ILE A 244 -8.97 -15.11 -20.80
CA ILE A 244 -7.63 -14.53 -20.84
C ILE A 244 -7.75 -13.01 -20.83
N TYR A 245 -7.32 -12.41 -19.76
CA TYR A 245 -7.31 -10.96 -19.55
C TYR A 245 -6.05 -10.31 -20.12
N PRO A 246 -6.09 -9.01 -20.45
CA PRO A 246 -4.93 -8.29 -20.96
C PRO A 246 -3.70 -8.36 -20.05
N ALA A 247 -2.51 -8.39 -20.66
CA ALA A 247 -1.22 -8.37 -19.95
C ALA A 247 -0.86 -6.97 -19.40
N SER A 248 -1.59 -5.92 -19.81
CA SER A 248 -1.41 -4.54 -19.37
C SER A 248 -2.77 -3.90 -19.08
N HIS A 249 -2.80 -2.98 -18.09
CA HIS A 249 -3.99 -2.16 -17.86
C HIS A 249 -4.18 -1.08 -18.93
N TYR A 250 -3.11 -0.65 -19.61
CA TYR A 250 -3.14 0.34 -20.69
C TYR A 250 -3.25 -0.36 -22.05
N ILE A 251 -4.45 -0.88 -22.34
CA ILE A 251 -4.74 -1.57 -23.58
C ILE A 251 -5.79 -0.80 -24.38
N VAL A 252 -5.61 -0.76 -25.70
CA VAL A 252 -6.48 -0.01 -26.61
C VAL A 252 -6.69 -0.81 -27.89
N SER A 253 -7.92 -0.86 -28.39
CA SER A 253 -8.19 -1.52 -29.69
C SER A 253 -7.51 -0.80 -30.85
N GLY A 254 -7.19 -1.52 -31.92
CA GLY A 254 -6.49 -0.98 -33.09
C GLY A 254 -7.19 0.24 -33.73
N ASP A 255 -8.52 0.28 -33.71
CA ASP A 255 -9.28 1.43 -34.26
C ASP A 255 -9.20 2.67 -33.34
N LYS A 256 -9.22 2.45 -32.02
CA LYS A 256 -8.98 3.54 -31.06
C LYS A 256 -7.55 4.04 -31.14
N MET A 257 -6.56 3.16 -31.36
CA MET A 257 -5.16 3.52 -31.51
C MET A 257 -4.93 4.44 -32.71
N LYS A 258 -5.54 4.14 -33.86
CA LYS A 258 -5.45 5.02 -35.05
C LYS A 258 -5.99 6.41 -34.78
N LYS A 259 -7.13 6.50 -34.08
CA LYS A 259 -7.72 7.80 -33.68
C LYS A 259 -6.82 8.54 -32.67
N ALA A 260 -6.25 7.82 -31.74
CA ALA A 260 -5.34 8.37 -30.74
C ALA A 260 -4.06 8.95 -31.40
N LEU A 261 -3.46 8.24 -32.35
CA LEU A 261 -2.30 8.74 -33.09
C LEU A 261 -2.60 10.03 -33.85
N ALA A 262 -3.75 10.10 -34.53
CA ALA A 262 -4.18 11.33 -35.23
C ALA A 262 -4.41 12.51 -34.26
N GLU A 263 -4.93 12.25 -33.07
CA GLU A 263 -5.13 13.27 -32.04
C GLU A 263 -3.81 13.74 -31.42
N ILE A 264 -2.86 12.80 -31.17
CA ILE A 264 -1.51 13.10 -30.68
C ILE A 264 -0.77 13.98 -31.70
N ASP A 265 -0.84 13.63 -32.98
CA ASP A 265 -0.20 14.44 -34.07
C ASP A 265 -0.78 15.85 -34.15
N ARG A 266 -2.12 15.97 -34.06
CA ARG A 266 -2.78 17.28 -34.03
C ARG A 266 -2.32 18.14 -32.85
N GLU A 267 -2.34 17.57 -31.63
CA GLU A 267 -1.90 18.27 -30.42
C GLU A 267 -0.42 18.64 -30.48
N LEU A 268 0.41 17.80 -31.11
CA LEU A 268 1.82 18.08 -31.36
C LEU A 268 1.99 19.30 -32.26
N GLU A 269 1.33 19.33 -33.43
CA GLU A 269 1.45 20.45 -34.38
C GLU A 269 0.97 21.77 -33.75
N GLU A 270 -0.15 21.75 -33.02
CA GLU A 270 -0.63 22.93 -32.28
C GLU A 270 0.41 23.43 -31.28
N ARG A 271 1.06 22.50 -30.54
CA ARG A 271 2.05 22.88 -29.52
C ARG A 271 3.36 23.33 -30.12
N LEU A 272 3.79 22.76 -31.25
CA LEU A 272 4.96 23.21 -32.02
C LEU A 272 4.78 24.62 -32.58
N ALA A 273 3.60 24.92 -33.12
CA ALA A 273 3.26 26.27 -33.57
C ALA A 273 3.38 27.27 -32.42
N TYR A 274 2.78 26.96 -31.26
CA TYR A 274 2.89 27.80 -30.07
C TYR A 274 4.34 28.05 -29.65
N PHE A 275 5.20 27.03 -29.60
CA PHE A 275 6.59 27.20 -29.21
C PHE A 275 7.38 28.05 -30.25
N ARG A 276 7.17 27.81 -31.53
CA ARG A 276 7.83 28.58 -32.61
C ARG A 276 7.43 30.05 -32.58
N GLU A 277 6.15 30.36 -32.41
CA GLU A 277 5.63 31.73 -32.28
C GLU A 277 6.20 32.48 -31.06
N ASN A 278 6.49 31.74 -29.97
CA ASN A 278 7.07 32.33 -28.76
C ASN A 278 8.61 32.25 -28.71
N GLY A 279 9.28 31.90 -29.83
CA GLY A 279 10.74 31.85 -29.93
C GLY A 279 11.40 30.70 -29.16
N LYS A 280 10.63 29.69 -28.72
CA LYS A 280 11.07 28.53 -27.94
C LYS A 280 11.45 27.38 -28.89
N LEU A 281 12.52 27.58 -29.68
CA LEU A 281 12.90 26.61 -30.72
C LEU A 281 13.45 25.29 -30.13
N LEU A 282 14.14 25.34 -29.01
CA LEU A 282 14.69 24.17 -28.34
C LEU A 282 13.59 23.28 -27.78
N GLU A 283 12.59 23.89 -27.14
CA GLU A 283 11.42 23.20 -26.62
C GLU A 283 10.60 22.56 -27.75
N ALA A 284 10.45 23.25 -28.86
CA ALA A 284 9.79 22.70 -30.05
C ALA A 284 10.53 21.46 -30.57
N GLN A 285 11.85 21.53 -30.72
CA GLN A 285 12.65 20.41 -31.22
C GLN A 285 12.59 19.18 -30.27
N ARG A 286 12.72 19.41 -28.97
CA ARG A 286 12.61 18.33 -27.96
C ARG A 286 11.27 17.61 -28.04
N LEU A 287 10.19 18.38 -28.04
CA LEU A 287 8.84 17.84 -28.08
C LEU A 287 8.58 17.08 -29.38
N GLU A 288 8.97 17.64 -30.53
CA GLU A 288 8.79 17.01 -31.84
C GLU A 288 9.52 15.68 -31.93
N GLN A 289 10.80 15.65 -31.59
CA GLN A 289 11.63 14.43 -31.64
C GLN A 289 11.06 13.33 -30.75
N ARG A 290 10.71 13.66 -29.52
CA ARG A 290 10.19 12.68 -28.54
C ARG A 290 8.82 12.17 -28.96
N THR A 291 7.90 13.05 -29.31
CA THR A 291 6.52 12.65 -29.60
C THR A 291 6.43 11.83 -30.89
N ARG A 292 7.18 12.19 -31.95
CA ARG A 292 7.22 11.38 -33.18
C ARG A 292 7.79 10.00 -32.95
N TYR A 293 8.85 9.88 -32.15
CA TYR A 293 9.39 8.58 -31.75
C TYR A 293 8.36 7.75 -30.97
N ASP A 294 7.69 8.34 -29.98
CA ASP A 294 6.64 7.65 -29.22
C ASP A 294 5.48 7.21 -30.13
N MET A 295 5.09 8.02 -31.11
CA MET A 295 4.04 7.68 -32.11
C MET A 295 4.46 6.50 -32.99
N GLU A 296 5.70 6.47 -33.46
CA GLU A 296 6.24 5.34 -34.25
C GLU A 296 6.20 4.04 -33.44
N MET A 297 6.65 4.07 -32.18
CA MET A 297 6.58 2.91 -31.29
C MET A 297 5.13 2.45 -31.03
N LEU A 298 4.20 3.38 -30.82
CA LEU A 298 2.78 3.07 -30.65
C LEU A 298 2.18 2.43 -31.91
N GLN A 299 2.59 2.88 -33.10
CA GLN A 299 2.10 2.34 -34.36
C GLN A 299 2.63 0.92 -34.63
N GLU A 300 3.93 0.67 -34.39
CA GLU A 300 4.60 -0.59 -34.74
C GLU A 300 4.37 -1.70 -33.72
N ILE A 301 4.43 -1.38 -32.43
CA ILE A 301 4.33 -2.39 -31.33
C ILE A 301 3.18 -2.13 -30.35
N GLY A 302 2.40 -1.07 -30.55
CA GLY A 302 1.27 -0.73 -29.67
C GLY A 302 1.66 -0.25 -28.26
N PHE A 303 2.95 0.03 -28.04
CA PHE A 303 3.49 0.46 -26.74
C PHE A 303 4.66 1.45 -26.91
N CYS A 304 4.79 2.42 -25.99
CA CYS A 304 5.97 3.27 -25.86
C CYS A 304 6.31 3.51 -24.39
N THR A 305 7.55 3.85 -24.11
CA THR A 305 7.97 4.24 -22.76
C THR A 305 7.28 5.53 -22.32
N GLY A 306 6.49 5.47 -21.23
CA GLY A 306 5.69 6.61 -20.79
C GLY A 306 4.31 6.71 -21.47
N ILE A 307 3.80 5.59 -21.99
CA ILE A 307 2.46 5.48 -22.62
C ILE A 307 1.35 6.12 -21.77
N GLU A 308 1.50 6.09 -20.46
CA GLU A 308 0.58 6.69 -19.52
C GLU A 308 0.36 8.20 -19.76
N ASN A 309 1.35 8.92 -20.34
CA ASN A 309 1.22 10.34 -20.65
C ASN A 309 0.21 10.61 -21.78
N TYR A 310 -0.11 9.61 -22.58
CA TYR A 310 -1.10 9.66 -23.64
C TYR A 310 -2.46 9.04 -23.23
N SER A 311 -2.61 8.65 -21.96
CA SER A 311 -3.80 7.90 -21.45
C SER A 311 -5.13 8.61 -21.69
N ARG A 312 -5.18 9.96 -21.64
CA ARG A 312 -6.37 10.74 -21.97
C ARG A 312 -6.80 10.53 -23.43
N ILE A 313 -5.87 10.69 -24.33
CA ILE A 313 -6.13 10.58 -25.77
C ILE A 313 -6.48 9.13 -26.12
N MET A 314 -5.74 8.18 -25.61
CA MET A 314 -5.97 6.74 -25.84
C MET A 314 -7.35 6.27 -25.36
N SER A 315 -7.82 6.81 -24.25
CA SER A 315 -9.18 6.52 -23.72
C SER A 315 -10.29 7.37 -24.35
N GLY A 316 -9.96 8.33 -25.23
CA GLY A 316 -10.92 9.23 -25.88
C GLY A 316 -11.61 10.19 -24.92
N ARG A 317 -11.02 10.48 -23.77
CA ARG A 317 -11.58 11.39 -22.76
C ARG A 317 -11.39 12.85 -23.16
N ALA A 318 -12.33 13.70 -22.75
CA ALA A 318 -12.21 15.13 -22.93
C ALA A 318 -11.04 15.71 -22.11
N PRO A 319 -10.37 16.80 -22.59
CA PRO A 319 -9.34 17.49 -21.81
C PRO A 319 -9.85 17.90 -20.43
N GLY A 320 -9.02 17.73 -19.39
CA GLY A 320 -9.34 18.06 -18.01
C GLY A 320 -10.27 17.08 -17.30
N SER A 321 -10.78 16.05 -17.99
CA SER A 321 -11.66 15.05 -17.38
C SER A 321 -10.94 14.20 -16.33
N SER A 322 -11.71 13.67 -15.38
CA SER A 322 -11.21 12.75 -14.34
C SER A 322 -10.60 11.50 -14.97
N PRO A 323 -9.41 11.06 -14.56
CA PRO A 323 -8.81 9.83 -15.06
C PRO A 323 -9.57 8.59 -14.57
N TYR A 324 -9.46 7.49 -15.33
CA TYR A 324 -9.84 6.18 -14.81
C TYR A 324 -8.83 5.73 -13.76
N THR A 325 -9.33 5.18 -12.67
CA THR A 325 -8.54 4.71 -11.52
C THR A 325 -9.08 3.39 -11.02
N LEU A 326 -8.49 2.80 -9.98
CA LEU A 326 -9.05 1.59 -9.39
C LEU A 326 -10.54 1.76 -9.00
N LEU A 327 -10.94 2.95 -8.52
CA LEU A 327 -12.32 3.24 -8.17
C LEU A 327 -13.28 3.09 -9.35
N SER A 328 -12.79 3.25 -10.58
CA SER A 328 -13.59 3.09 -11.81
C SER A 328 -13.84 1.62 -12.19
N TYR A 329 -13.14 0.67 -11.57
CA TYR A 329 -13.37 -0.77 -11.74
C TYR A 329 -14.40 -1.32 -10.75
N PHE A 330 -14.64 -0.63 -9.64
CA PHE A 330 -15.67 -1.00 -8.68
C PHE A 330 -17.07 -0.76 -9.24
N PRO A 331 -18.07 -1.56 -8.82
CA PRO A 331 -19.47 -1.24 -9.07
C PRO A 331 -19.91 -0.03 -8.22
N ASP A 332 -20.96 0.66 -8.65
CA ASP A 332 -21.41 1.92 -8.02
C ASP A 332 -21.81 1.77 -6.54
N ASP A 333 -22.17 0.58 -6.10
CA ASP A 333 -22.64 0.28 -4.75
C ASP A 333 -21.53 -0.17 -3.79
N PHE A 334 -20.25 -0.02 -4.14
CA PHE A 334 -19.14 -0.43 -3.28
C PHE A 334 -19.11 0.36 -1.96
N LEU A 335 -18.57 -0.29 -0.92
CA LEU A 335 -18.32 0.31 0.38
C LEU A 335 -16.85 0.69 0.52
N LEU A 336 -16.58 1.92 0.94
CA LEU A 336 -15.22 2.39 1.22
C LEU A 336 -14.96 2.41 2.73
N PHE A 337 -13.90 1.76 3.18
CA PHE A 337 -13.27 2.01 4.47
C PHE A 337 -12.01 2.84 4.28
N VAL A 338 -11.87 3.92 5.04
CA VAL A 338 -10.64 4.73 5.06
C VAL A 338 -9.97 4.52 6.41
N ASP A 339 -8.95 3.66 6.43
CA ASP A 339 -8.21 3.39 7.67
C ASP A 339 -7.23 4.51 7.98
N GLU A 340 -7.04 4.79 9.27
CA GLU A 340 -6.32 5.95 9.80
C GLU A 340 -6.68 7.23 9.00
N SER A 341 -7.99 7.48 8.89
CA SER A 341 -8.59 8.50 8.00
C SER A 341 -8.00 9.90 8.19
N HIS A 342 -7.63 10.25 9.43
CA HIS A 342 -6.99 11.52 9.78
C HIS A 342 -5.62 11.75 9.10
N VAL A 343 -4.97 10.69 8.58
CA VAL A 343 -3.75 10.76 7.76
C VAL A 343 -4.07 10.51 6.30
N THR A 344 -4.90 9.51 6.02
CA THR A 344 -5.19 9.03 4.67
C THR A 344 -5.90 10.09 3.83
N LEU A 345 -6.89 10.79 4.37
CA LEU A 345 -7.62 11.83 3.62
C LEU A 345 -6.75 13.07 3.30
N PRO A 346 -5.96 13.63 4.25
CA PRO A 346 -4.98 14.66 3.91
C PRO A 346 -3.97 14.23 2.86
N GLN A 347 -3.52 12.97 2.86
CA GLN A 347 -2.64 12.42 1.84
C GLN A 347 -3.30 12.43 0.46
N VAL A 348 -4.56 11.98 0.35
CA VAL A 348 -5.33 12.03 -0.90
C VAL A 348 -5.42 13.48 -1.41
N ARG A 349 -5.67 14.47 -0.53
CA ARG A 349 -5.73 15.89 -0.89
C ARG A 349 -4.40 16.43 -1.43
N GLY A 350 -3.28 15.98 -0.84
CA GLY A 350 -1.94 16.46 -1.19
C GLY A 350 -1.39 15.94 -2.52
N MET A 351 -1.87 14.77 -3.02
CA MET A 351 -1.28 14.11 -4.18
C MET A 351 -1.40 14.89 -5.49
N PHE A 352 -2.52 15.57 -5.72
CA PHE A 352 -2.80 16.24 -6.98
C PHE A 352 -1.88 17.43 -7.26
N ALA A 353 -1.70 18.33 -6.29
CA ALA A 353 -1.02 19.60 -6.51
C ALA A 353 0.47 19.43 -6.90
N GLY A 354 1.17 18.50 -6.23
CA GLY A 354 2.58 18.21 -6.51
C GLY A 354 2.78 17.61 -7.91
N ASP A 355 1.93 16.66 -8.30
CA ASP A 355 1.99 16.05 -9.64
C ASP A 355 1.69 17.08 -10.74
N TYR A 356 0.69 17.92 -10.55
CA TYR A 356 0.33 19.00 -11.48
C TYR A 356 1.49 19.99 -11.70
N ALA A 357 2.10 20.50 -10.63
CA ALA A 357 3.20 21.46 -10.73
C ALA A 357 4.41 20.87 -11.49
N ARG A 358 4.76 19.62 -11.20
CA ARG A 358 5.85 18.88 -11.84
C ARG A 358 5.57 18.71 -13.35
N LYS A 359 4.40 18.26 -13.73
CA LYS A 359 4.02 18.03 -15.14
C LYS A 359 3.88 19.33 -15.91
N LYS A 360 3.38 20.39 -15.28
CA LYS A 360 3.32 21.71 -15.91
C LYS A 360 4.72 22.19 -16.33
N SER A 361 5.72 22.02 -15.46
CA SER A 361 7.11 22.32 -15.82
C SER A 361 7.58 21.53 -17.04
N LEU A 362 7.32 20.21 -17.10
CA LEU A 362 7.69 19.38 -18.25
C LEU A 362 7.02 19.84 -19.56
N ILE A 363 5.78 20.29 -19.51
CA ILE A 363 5.04 20.78 -20.67
C ILE A 363 5.53 22.15 -21.12
N ASP A 364 5.78 23.08 -20.18
CA ASP A 364 6.21 24.44 -20.47
C ASP A 364 7.61 24.50 -21.09
N TYR A 365 8.43 23.46 -20.85
CA TYR A 365 9.78 23.32 -21.40
C TYR A 365 9.93 22.22 -22.48
N GLY A 366 8.83 21.77 -23.08
CA GLY A 366 8.83 20.92 -24.28
C GLY A 366 9.21 19.46 -24.06
N PHE A 367 9.09 18.91 -22.85
CA PHE A 367 9.35 17.50 -22.59
C PHE A 367 8.11 16.63 -22.77
N ARG A 368 6.90 17.19 -22.59
CA ARG A 368 5.63 16.48 -22.72
C ARG A 368 4.55 17.33 -23.39
N LEU A 369 3.57 16.66 -24.03
CA LEU A 369 2.37 17.28 -24.55
C LEU A 369 1.45 17.77 -23.43
N PRO A 370 0.58 18.76 -23.65
CA PRO A 370 -0.40 19.24 -22.70
C PRO A 370 -1.31 18.13 -22.14
N SER A 371 -1.68 17.13 -22.95
CA SER A 371 -2.48 15.97 -22.54
C SER A 371 -1.87 15.15 -21.40
N ALA A 372 -0.55 15.24 -21.18
CA ALA A 372 0.12 14.58 -20.05
C ALA A 372 -0.36 15.07 -18.67
N LEU A 373 -0.96 16.29 -18.59
CA LEU A 373 -1.59 16.79 -17.36
C LEU A 373 -2.75 15.91 -16.89
N ASP A 374 -3.44 15.24 -17.82
CA ASP A 374 -4.62 14.42 -17.53
C ASP A 374 -4.27 12.97 -17.10
N ASN A 375 -2.99 12.60 -17.16
CA ASN A 375 -2.45 11.43 -16.48
C ASN A 375 -2.05 11.83 -15.04
N ARG A 376 -2.96 11.90 -14.14
CA ARG A 376 -2.79 12.46 -12.81
C ARG A 376 -3.56 11.65 -11.75
N PRO A 377 -3.24 11.80 -10.47
CA PRO A 377 -4.15 11.33 -9.44
C PRO A 377 -5.48 12.10 -9.49
N LEU A 378 -6.54 11.51 -8.96
CA LEU A 378 -7.77 12.24 -8.70
C LEU A 378 -7.47 13.42 -7.78
N ASN A 379 -8.11 14.55 -8.02
CA ASN A 379 -8.21 15.58 -6.98
C ASN A 379 -9.23 15.13 -5.91
N PHE A 380 -9.27 15.83 -4.78
CA PHE A 380 -10.10 15.40 -3.66
C PHE A 380 -11.59 15.38 -3.99
N ASP A 381 -12.08 16.35 -4.76
CA ASP A 381 -13.50 16.44 -5.13
C ASP A 381 -13.90 15.33 -6.09
N GLU A 382 -13.02 14.98 -7.05
CA GLU A 382 -13.20 13.85 -7.95
C GLU A 382 -13.19 12.52 -7.18
N PHE A 383 -12.25 12.34 -6.25
CA PHE A 383 -12.23 11.18 -5.37
C PHE A 383 -13.52 11.07 -4.56
N TYR A 384 -13.90 12.18 -3.91
CA TYR A 384 -15.09 12.23 -3.07
C TYR A 384 -16.38 11.97 -3.87
N SER A 385 -16.48 12.46 -5.10
CA SER A 385 -17.65 12.24 -5.96
C SER A 385 -17.87 10.78 -6.36
N LYS A 386 -16.76 9.99 -6.44
CA LYS A 386 -16.83 8.56 -6.79
C LYS A 386 -17.24 7.65 -5.62
N ILE A 387 -17.28 8.18 -4.40
CA ILE A 387 -17.65 7.42 -3.21
C ILE A 387 -19.16 7.38 -3.07
N ASN A 388 -19.72 6.17 -2.99
CA ASN A 388 -21.12 5.96 -2.65
C ASN A 388 -21.33 6.08 -1.14
N GLN A 389 -20.75 5.16 -0.36
CA GLN A 389 -20.78 5.17 1.09
C GLN A 389 -19.38 4.92 1.67
N ALA A 390 -19.05 5.62 2.76
CA ALA A 390 -17.76 5.50 3.42
C ALA A 390 -17.87 5.31 4.93
N VAL A 391 -16.93 4.55 5.48
CA VAL A 391 -16.67 4.43 6.91
C VAL A 391 -15.25 4.93 7.17
N TYR A 392 -15.13 6.04 7.88
CA TYR A 392 -13.86 6.58 8.33
C TYR A 392 -13.42 5.88 9.61
N VAL A 393 -12.25 5.29 9.61
CA VAL A 393 -11.74 4.51 10.75
C VAL A 393 -10.53 5.24 11.34
N SER A 394 -10.61 5.63 12.60
CA SER A 394 -9.51 6.33 13.28
C SER A 394 -9.66 6.29 14.79
N ALA A 395 -8.54 6.34 15.51
CA ALA A 395 -8.51 6.62 16.95
C ALA A 395 -8.66 8.14 17.26
N THR A 396 -8.35 8.98 16.26
CA THR A 396 -8.33 10.44 16.34
C THR A 396 -8.85 11.05 15.03
N PRO A 397 -10.15 10.86 14.69
CA PRO A 397 -10.70 11.36 13.43
C PRO A 397 -10.52 12.86 13.28
N GLY A 398 -10.45 13.33 12.03
CA GLY A 398 -10.37 14.74 11.68
C GLY A 398 -11.72 15.46 11.76
N ASP A 399 -11.68 16.77 11.65
CA ASP A 399 -12.90 17.58 11.70
C ASP A 399 -13.80 17.28 10.51
N PHE A 400 -13.22 17.05 9.32
CA PHE A 400 -13.95 16.66 8.12
C PHE A 400 -14.75 15.37 8.33
N GLU A 401 -14.15 14.33 8.91
CA GLU A 401 -14.81 13.05 9.16
C GLU A 401 -15.97 13.22 10.16
N LEU A 402 -15.73 13.98 11.23
CA LEU A 402 -16.74 14.22 12.26
C LEU A 402 -17.92 15.08 11.74
N GLU A 403 -17.65 16.11 10.95
CA GLU A 403 -18.66 16.99 10.37
C GLU A 403 -19.53 16.29 9.32
N LYS A 404 -18.93 15.36 8.55
CA LYS A 404 -19.62 14.66 7.45
C LYS A 404 -20.38 13.43 7.90
N SER A 405 -19.97 12.81 9.01
CA SER A 405 -20.55 11.54 9.45
C SER A 405 -21.94 11.71 10.05
N ALA A 406 -22.90 10.95 9.50
CA ALA A 406 -24.24 10.84 10.09
C ALA A 406 -24.22 10.12 11.45
N VAL A 407 -23.24 9.24 11.65
CA VAL A 407 -23.05 8.46 12.86
C VAL A 407 -21.55 8.40 13.21
N VAL A 408 -21.23 8.70 14.47
CA VAL A 408 -19.92 8.42 15.07
C VAL A 408 -20.12 7.26 16.05
N ALA A 409 -19.52 6.11 15.73
CA ALA A 409 -19.57 4.92 16.57
C ALA A 409 -18.26 4.80 17.34
N GLU A 410 -18.31 4.96 18.66
CA GLU A 410 -17.14 4.83 19.53
C GLU A 410 -16.87 3.35 19.86
N GLN A 411 -15.58 2.98 19.83
CA GLN A 411 -15.08 1.67 20.20
C GLN A 411 -13.85 1.84 21.09
N ILE A 412 -14.09 1.93 22.40
CA ILE A 412 -13.09 2.23 23.41
C ILE A 412 -12.60 0.97 24.11
N ILE A 413 -13.46 -0.01 24.30
CA ILE A 413 -13.14 -1.22 25.05
C ILE A 413 -12.15 -2.11 24.26
N ARG A 414 -11.01 -2.39 24.92
CA ARG A 414 -10.05 -3.40 24.46
C ARG A 414 -10.42 -4.77 25.06
N PRO A 415 -10.57 -5.80 24.25
CA PRO A 415 -10.84 -7.17 24.76
C PRO A 415 -9.79 -7.68 25.74
N THR A 416 -8.56 -7.17 25.65
CA THR A 416 -7.43 -7.51 26.54
C THR A 416 -7.51 -6.88 27.92
N GLY A 417 -8.45 -5.95 28.14
CA GLY A 417 -8.57 -5.18 29.38
C GLY A 417 -7.53 -4.10 29.59
N LEU A 418 -6.59 -3.89 28.64
CA LEU A 418 -5.52 -2.90 28.77
C LEU A 418 -6.09 -1.48 28.82
N LEU A 419 -5.64 -0.74 29.84
CA LEU A 419 -6.02 0.66 30.05
C LEU A 419 -5.22 1.60 29.13
N ASP A 420 -5.77 2.77 28.83
CA ASP A 420 -4.95 3.86 28.31
C ASP A 420 -3.90 4.28 29.35
N PRO A 421 -2.69 4.71 28.95
CA PRO A 421 -1.62 5.03 29.88
C PRO A 421 -1.97 6.22 30.75
N GLU A 422 -1.40 6.24 31.96
CA GLU A 422 -1.44 7.41 32.80
C GLU A 422 -0.51 8.50 32.26
N ILE A 423 -1.00 9.73 32.17
CA ILE A 423 -0.22 10.87 31.69
C ILE A 423 0.14 11.77 32.85
N SER A 424 1.44 11.98 33.08
CA SER A 424 1.96 12.97 34.04
C SER A 424 2.64 14.12 33.32
N VAL A 425 2.44 15.34 33.80
CA VAL A 425 3.13 16.53 33.35
C VAL A 425 4.21 16.89 34.35
N ARG A 426 5.47 17.04 33.89
CA ARG A 426 6.62 17.38 34.73
C ARG A 426 7.32 18.62 34.17
N PRO A 427 7.99 19.42 35.02
CA PRO A 427 8.68 20.65 34.59
C PRO A 427 9.85 20.32 33.62
N THR A 428 10.22 21.29 32.80
CA THR A 428 11.37 21.16 31.90
C THR A 428 12.70 21.31 32.65
N GLU A 429 12.72 21.99 33.77
CA GLU A 429 13.88 22.08 34.66
C GLU A 429 14.21 20.70 35.25
N GLY A 430 15.44 20.20 35.03
CA GLY A 430 15.87 18.87 35.48
C GLY A 430 15.31 17.71 34.67
N GLN A 431 14.63 17.96 33.52
CA GLN A 431 13.97 16.93 32.71
C GLN A 431 14.89 15.81 32.27
N LEU A 432 16.19 16.08 31.99
CA LEU A 432 17.13 15.06 31.53
C LEU A 432 17.51 14.09 32.64
N ASP A 433 17.72 14.57 33.86
CA ASP A 433 18.06 13.73 35.01
C ASP A 433 16.86 12.87 35.41
N ASP A 434 15.66 13.45 35.39
CA ASP A 434 14.40 12.73 35.63
C ASP A 434 14.16 11.66 34.54
N LEU A 435 14.35 12.00 33.25
CA LEU A 435 14.22 11.06 32.13
C LEU A 435 15.22 9.89 32.26
N VAL A 436 16.48 10.16 32.60
CA VAL A 436 17.51 9.13 32.82
C VAL A 436 17.12 8.20 33.96
N SER A 437 16.59 8.75 35.08
CA SER A 437 16.10 7.96 36.21
C SER A 437 14.96 7.02 35.78
N GLU A 438 13.98 7.54 35.05
CA GLU A 438 12.82 6.77 34.55
C GLU A 438 13.25 5.68 33.54
N ILE A 439 14.20 5.99 32.65
CA ILE A 439 14.78 5.01 31.72
C ILE A 439 15.42 3.85 32.48
N ASN A 440 16.24 4.14 33.47
CA ASN A 440 16.93 3.11 34.27
C ASN A 440 15.93 2.20 35.02
N ILE A 441 14.84 2.77 35.56
CA ILE A 441 13.79 2.00 36.21
C ILE A 441 13.13 1.01 35.22
N ARG A 442 12.88 1.45 33.98
CA ARG A 442 12.25 0.59 32.94
C ARG A 442 13.24 -0.45 32.41
N ALA A 443 14.49 -0.05 32.14
CA ALA A 443 15.55 -0.94 31.69
C ALA A 443 15.80 -2.08 32.70
N ALA A 444 15.79 -1.78 33.99
CA ALA A 444 15.92 -2.79 35.05
C ALA A 444 14.78 -3.83 35.05
N LYS A 445 13.60 -3.46 34.55
CA LYS A 445 12.45 -4.36 34.36
C LYS A 445 12.40 -5.00 32.97
N ASN A 446 13.43 -4.85 32.16
CA ASN A 446 13.48 -5.28 30.74
C ASN A 446 12.35 -4.69 29.87
N GLN A 447 11.95 -3.46 30.18
CA GLN A 447 10.96 -2.68 29.43
C GLN A 447 11.64 -1.65 28.57
N ARG A 448 10.92 -1.09 27.56
CA ARG A 448 11.46 -0.14 26.58
C ARG A 448 10.85 1.24 26.75
N THR A 449 11.64 2.24 26.35
CA THR A 449 11.25 3.65 26.42
C THR A 449 11.26 4.28 25.02
N LEU A 450 10.22 5.01 24.69
CA LEU A 450 10.19 5.91 23.51
C LEU A 450 10.34 7.35 23.96
N VAL A 451 11.23 8.12 23.31
CA VAL A 451 11.40 9.55 23.58
C VAL A 451 11.15 10.35 22.31
N THR A 452 10.23 11.32 22.38
CA THR A 452 9.90 12.17 21.22
C THR A 452 10.48 13.57 21.40
N THR A 453 11.19 14.05 20.36
CA THR A 453 11.77 15.39 20.26
C THR A 453 11.09 16.20 19.16
N LEU A 454 11.40 17.49 19.03
CA LEU A 454 10.86 18.37 17.99
C LEU A 454 11.74 18.45 16.74
N THR A 455 13.05 18.25 16.88
CA THR A 455 13.99 18.39 15.76
C THR A 455 14.96 17.23 15.68
N LYS A 456 15.55 17.02 14.47
CA LYS A 456 16.59 16.01 14.22
C LYS A 456 17.81 16.25 15.12
N LYS A 457 18.24 17.50 15.21
CA LYS A 457 19.38 17.87 16.04
C LYS A 457 19.15 17.54 17.52
N MET A 458 17.98 17.83 18.07
CA MET A 458 17.65 17.46 19.46
C MET A 458 17.69 15.92 19.65
N ALA A 459 17.19 15.16 18.69
CA ALA A 459 17.23 13.69 18.77
C ALA A 459 18.68 13.18 18.77
N GLU A 460 19.53 13.70 17.89
CA GLU A 460 20.96 13.35 17.81
C GLU A 460 21.70 13.75 19.08
N ASP A 461 21.53 14.98 19.56
CA ASP A 461 22.18 15.48 20.76
C ASP A 461 21.76 14.68 22.02
N LEU A 462 20.46 14.36 22.13
CA LEU A 462 19.95 13.54 23.23
C LEU A 462 20.48 12.12 23.17
N THR A 463 20.53 11.51 22.00
CA THR A 463 21.11 10.16 21.81
C THR A 463 22.56 10.13 22.25
N ALA A 464 23.39 11.08 21.78
CA ALA A 464 24.79 11.18 22.17
C ALA A 464 24.97 11.44 23.68
N TYR A 465 24.06 12.16 24.31
CA TYR A 465 24.06 12.38 25.76
C TYR A 465 23.76 11.09 26.53
N LEU A 466 22.71 10.36 26.14
CA LEU A 466 22.33 9.11 26.78
C LEU A 466 23.39 8.00 26.61
N GLU A 467 24.02 7.93 25.44
CA GLU A 467 25.15 7.00 25.18
C GLU A 467 26.34 7.26 26.11
N LYS A 468 26.70 8.55 26.35
CA LYS A 468 27.78 8.90 27.29
C LYS A 468 27.48 8.48 28.73
N LEU A 469 26.20 8.35 29.10
CA LEU A 469 25.76 7.84 30.39
C LEU A 469 25.66 6.30 30.43
N GLY A 470 26.04 5.61 29.34
CA GLY A 470 26.04 4.15 29.25
C GLY A 470 24.65 3.56 28.99
N ILE A 471 23.68 4.36 28.59
CA ILE A 471 22.32 3.90 28.22
C ILE A 471 22.37 3.37 26.79
N ARG A 472 21.79 2.19 26.57
CA ARG A 472 21.65 1.58 25.25
C ARG A 472 20.52 2.30 24.52
N VAL A 473 20.85 3.17 23.56
CA VAL A 473 19.91 4.03 22.85
C VAL A 473 20.17 4.02 21.35
N ARG A 474 19.11 4.14 20.57
CA ARG A 474 19.18 4.46 19.13
C ARG A 474 18.23 5.61 18.81
N TYR A 475 18.49 6.34 17.70
CA TYR A 475 17.55 7.34 17.21
C TYR A 475 16.99 6.94 15.84
N MET A 476 15.79 7.44 15.55
CA MET A 476 15.07 7.22 14.29
C MET A 476 14.63 8.54 13.67
N HIS A 477 14.97 8.74 12.39
CA HIS A 477 14.55 9.92 11.62
C HIS A 477 13.94 9.51 10.26
N HIS A 478 13.48 10.52 9.48
CA HIS A 478 12.75 10.27 8.23
C HIS A 478 13.61 9.75 7.07
N ASP A 479 14.94 9.96 7.12
CA ASP A 479 15.89 9.52 6.08
C ASP A 479 16.30 8.04 6.22
N ILE A 480 15.91 7.38 7.31
CA ILE A 480 16.16 5.95 7.52
C ILE A 480 15.27 5.16 6.58
N ASP A 481 15.86 4.24 5.81
CA ASP A 481 15.11 3.40 4.90
C ASP A 481 14.18 2.43 5.65
N THR A 482 13.26 1.80 4.92
CA THR A 482 12.22 0.96 5.54
C THR A 482 12.82 -0.30 6.15
N VAL A 483 13.86 -0.87 5.56
CA VAL A 483 14.52 -2.09 6.07
C VAL A 483 15.25 -1.78 7.38
N GLU A 484 16.08 -0.75 7.39
CA GLU A 484 16.80 -0.30 8.59
C GLU A 484 15.84 0.06 9.73
N ARG A 485 14.69 0.68 9.38
CA ARG A 485 13.64 0.98 10.35
C ARG A 485 13.05 -0.29 10.97
N MET A 486 12.81 -1.33 10.17
CA MET A 486 12.30 -2.62 10.67
C MET A 486 13.33 -3.29 11.58
N GLU A 487 14.63 -3.21 11.24
CA GLU A 487 15.71 -3.70 12.08
C GLU A 487 15.77 -2.97 13.43
N ILE A 488 15.70 -1.64 13.43
CA ILE A 488 15.67 -0.84 14.67
C ILE A 488 14.51 -1.26 15.57
N VAL A 489 13.32 -1.44 15.01
CA VAL A 489 12.12 -1.84 15.79
C VAL A 489 12.29 -3.26 16.35
N ARG A 490 12.80 -4.19 15.55
CA ARG A 490 13.10 -5.55 16.00
C ARG A 490 14.12 -5.55 17.13
N ASP A 491 15.23 -4.85 16.96
CA ASP A 491 16.32 -4.80 17.94
C ASP A 491 15.85 -4.18 19.26
N LEU A 492 14.97 -3.16 19.20
CA LEU A 492 14.29 -2.62 20.38
C LEU A 492 13.45 -3.68 21.08
N ARG A 493 12.67 -4.47 20.35
CA ARG A 493 11.84 -5.54 20.90
C ARG A 493 12.67 -6.68 21.49
N LEU A 494 13.78 -7.06 20.84
CA LEU A 494 14.71 -8.08 21.34
C LEU A 494 15.52 -7.60 22.56
N GLY A 495 15.60 -6.28 22.79
CA GLY A 495 16.32 -5.71 23.90
C GLY A 495 17.80 -5.47 23.65
N GLU A 496 18.20 -5.38 22.39
CA GLU A 496 19.54 -4.97 22.00
C GLU A 496 19.83 -3.53 22.48
N PHE A 497 18.79 -2.73 22.59
CA PHE A 497 18.82 -1.41 23.24
C PHE A 497 17.51 -1.11 23.96
N ASP A 498 17.51 -0.12 24.87
CA ASP A 498 16.40 0.15 25.81
C ASP A 498 15.57 1.36 25.42
N VAL A 499 16.19 2.31 24.68
CA VAL A 499 15.59 3.62 24.38
C VAL A 499 15.62 3.89 22.89
N LEU A 500 14.46 4.26 22.34
CA LEU A 500 14.35 4.78 20.98
C LEU A 500 13.99 6.26 21.02
N VAL A 501 14.85 7.11 20.47
CA VAL A 501 14.63 8.56 20.35
C VAL A 501 14.20 8.88 18.92
N GLY A 502 13.22 9.78 18.74
CA GLY A 502 12.84 10.21 17.41
C GLY A 502 11.93 11.43 17.38
N ILE A 503 11.81 12.05 16.22
CA ILE A 503 10.97 13.24 16.02
C ILE A 503 9.50 12.83 15.88
N ASN A 504 9.24 11.88 15.01
CA ASN A 504 7.91 11.41 14.68
C ASN A 504 7.83 9.90 14.78
N LEU A 505 7.85 9.40 16.01
CA LEU A 505 7.63 7.98 16.32
C LEU A 505 6.15 7.58 16.16
N LEU A 506 5.32 8.52 15.63
CA LEU A 506 3.89 8.34 15.40
C LEU A 506 3.57 7.58 14.12
N ARG A 507 4.54 7.40 13.21
CA ARG A 507 4.24 6.68 11.97
C ARG A 507 3.68 5.32 12.34
N GLU A 508 2.48 5.07 11.84
CA GLU A 508 1.68 3.89 12.08
C GLU A 508 2.48 2.64 11.75
N GLY A 509 2.16 1.54 12.44
CA GLY A 509 2.89 0.28 12.27
C GLY A 509 3.89 -0.06 13.38
N LEU A 510 4.17 0.86 14.34
CA LEU A 510 4.93 0.52 15.53
C LEU A 510 4.02 -0.16 16.57
N ASP A 511 4.01 -1.49 16.55
CA ASP A 511 3.34 -2.33 17.55
C ASP A 511 4.38 -2.96 18.48
N ILE A 512 4.73 -2.22 19.54
CA ILE A 512 5.81 -2.60 20.47
C ILE A 512 5.22 -2.76 21.87
N PRO A 513 4.74 -3.98 22.24
CA PRO A 513 4.15 -4.21 23.56
C PRO A 513 5.16 -4.06 24.71
N GLU A 514 6.43 -4.12 24.44
CA GLU A 514 7.52 -3.97 25.41
C GLU A 514 7.71 -2.52 25.90
N VAL A 515 7.10 -1.54 25.19
CA VAL A 515 7.17 -0.13 25.58
C VAL A 515 6.25 0.16 26.75
N SER A 516 6.84 0.53 27.88
CA SER A 516 6.13 0.92 29.11
C SER A 516 6.23 2.42 29.42
N LEU A 517 7.18 3.14 28.79
CA LEU A 517 7.32 4.57 28.97
C LEU A 517 7.36 5.29 27.62
N VAL A 518 6.59 6.36 27.52
CA VAL A 518 6.69 7.34 26.43
C VAL A 518 6.96 8.71 27.02
N ALA A 519 8.12 9.27 26.70
CA ALA A 519 8.51 10.62 27.14
C ALA A 519 8.36 11.62 25.98
N VAL A 520 7.69 12.71 26.25
CA VAL A 520 7.44 13.81 25.29
C VAL A 520 8.18 15.04 25.78
N LEU A 521 9.31 15.38 25.14
CA LEU A 521 10.04 16.61 25.45
C LEU A 521 9.38 17.80 24.78
N ASP A 522 9.47 18.97 25.40
CA ASP A 522 8.87 20.22 24.91
C ASP A 522 7.39 20.03 24.53
N ALA A 523 6.60 19.42 25.41
CA ALA A 523 5.21 19.13 25.14
C ALA A 523 4.33 20.39 25.04
N ASP A 524 4.78 21.51 25.59
CA ASP A 524 4.13 22.81 25.56
C ASP A 524 4.43 23.65 24.30
N LYS A 525 5.30 23.18 23.41
CA LYS A 525 5.59 23.85 22.13
C LYS A 525 4.53 23.47 21.09
N GLU A 526 3.38 24.16 21.13
CA GLU A 526 2.28 23.90 20.23
C GLU A 526 2.69 23.92 18.75
N GLY A 527 2.17 22.98 17.99
CA GLY A 527 2.45 22.80 16.58
C GLY A 527 1.97 21.43 16.08
N PHE A 528 2.27 21.10 14.84
CA PHE A 528 1.85 19.86 14.21
C PHE A 528 2.25 18.61 15.02
N LEU A 529 3.49 18.56 15.56
CA LEU A 529 4.01 17.43 16.35
C LEU A 529 3.48 17.40 17.81
N ARG A 530 2.85 18.45 18.28
CA ARG A 530 2.29 18.58 19.64
C ARG A 530 0.82 18.96 19.62
N SER A 531 0.14 18.71 18.49
CA SER A 531 -1.31 18.84 18.38
C SER A 531 -2.01 17.79 19.26
N THR A 532 -3.26 18.03 19.62
CA THR A 532 -4.10 17.08 20.37
C THR A 532 -4.04 15.67 19.79
N ARG A 533 -4.19 15.55 18.46
CA ARG A 533 -4.14 14.25 17.76
C ARG A 533 -2.78 13.58 17.93
N SER A 534 -1.70 14.33 17.74
CA SER A 534 -0.33 13.79 17.89
C SER A 534 -0.10 13.30 19.32
N LEU A 535 -0.49 14.06 20.33
CA LEU A 535 -0.31 13.69 21.74
C LEU A 535 -1.11 12.44 22.11
N ILE A 536 -2.36 12.31 21.67
CA ILE A 536 -3.17 11.09 21.89
C ILE A 536 -2.55 9.86 21.22
N GLN A 537 -2.03 10.02 20.01
CA GLN A 537 -1.38 8.92 19.30
C GLN A 537 -0.05 8.49 19.95
N ILE A 538 0.75 9.47 20.39
CA ILE A 538 1.98 9.23 21.14
C ILE A 538 1.63 8.45 22.43
N ALA A 539 0.66 8.92 23.19
CA ALA A 539 0.20 8.24 24.39
C ALA A 539 -0.26 6.80 24.11
N GLY A 540 -0.99 6.58 23.01
CA GLY A 540 -1.45 5.27 22.59
C GLY A 540 -0.34 4.24 22.33
N ARG A 541 0.93 4.65 22.17
CA ARG A 541 2.06 3.72 22.03
C ARG A 541 2.35 2.94 23.31
N ALA A 542 2.10 3.53 24.48
CA ALA A 542 2.24 2.86 25.77
C ALA A 542 0.99 2.03 26.17
N ALA A 543 -0.13 2.14 25.43
CA ALA A 543 -1.41 1.48 25.78
C ALA A 543 -1.43 -0.05 25.57
N ARG A 544 -0.33 -0.66 25.12
CA ARG A 544 -0.18 -2.12 24.95
C ARG A 544 0.53 -2.81 26.12
N ASN A 545 1.06 -2.03 27.04
CA ASN A 545 1.71 -2.49 28.25
C ASN A 545 0.82 -2.19 29.45
N SER A 546 0.67 -3.17 30.35
CA SER A 546 -0.13 -2.99 31.57
C SER A 546 0.45 -1.95 32.53
N GLU A 547 1.78 -1.68 32.45
CA GLU A 547 2.48 -0.64 33.21
C GLU A 547 2.75 0.62 32.35
N GLY A 548 1.97 0.81 31.26
CA GLY A 548 2.17 1.90 30.31
C GLY A 548 1.96 3.27 30.96
N THR A 549 2.95 4.17 30.86
CA THR A 549 2.93 5.56 31.36
C THR A 549 3.44 6.51 30.30
N VAL A 550 2.97 7.76 30.39
CA VAL A 550 3.42 8.88 29.54
C VAL A 550 3.87 10.04 30.41
N ILE A 551 5.05 10.56 30.14
CA ILE A 551 5.57 11.77 30.77
C ILE A 551 5.63 12.88 29.73
N MET A 552 4.95 13.98 29.98
CA MET A 552 5.01 15.20 29.18
C MET A 552 5.85 16.24 29.94
N TYR A 553 7.03 16.56 29.42
CA TYR A 553 7.85 17.63 29.99
C TYR A 553 7.39 18.97 29.43
N ALA A 554 6.88 19.83 30.32
CA ALA A 554 6.28 21.11 29.97
C ALA A 554 6.24 22.04 31.17
N ASP A 555 6.46 23.34 30.95
CA ASP A 555 6.36 24.36 31.99
C ASP A 555 4.93 24.91 32.08
N SER A 556 4.11 24.69 31.06
CA SER A 556 2.71 25.06 31.04
C SER A 556 1.86 24.01 30.31
N VAL A 557 0.61 23.84 30.78
CA VAL A 557 -0.33 22.93 30.12
C VAL A 557 -1.06 23.66 29.01
N THR A 558 -0.77 23.32 27.76
CA THR A 558 -1.42 23.91 26.59
C THR A 558 -2.84 23.37 26.37
N PRO A 559 -3.69 24.06 25.56
CA PRO A 559 -5.00 23.55 25.19
C PRO A 559 -4.95 22.15 24.58
N SER A 560 -3.99 21.87 23.69
CA SER A 560 -3.78 20.56 23.08
C SER A 560 -3.44 19.48 24.11
N MET A 561 -2.56 19.77 25.05
CA MET A 561 -2.23 18.86 26.15
C MET A 561 -3.47 18.58 27.03
N LYS A 562 -4.20 19.63 27.40
CA LYS A 562 -5.40 19.49 28.25
C LYS A 562 -6.43 18.55 27.63
N VAL A 563 -6.73 18.71 26.35
CA VAL A 563 -7.67 17.84 25.64
C VAL A 563 -7.13 16.40 25.57
N ALA A 564 -5.85 16.22 25.26
CA ALA A 564 -5.23 14.89 25.18
C ALA A 564 -5.27 14.17 26.53
N ILE A 565 -4.94 14.85 27.63
CA ILE A 565 -4.96 14.29 28.98
C ILE A 565 -6.39 13.92 29.39
N THR A 566 -7.35 14.84 29.18
CA THR A 566 -8.75 14.62 29.54
C THR A 566 -9.35 13.43 28.78
N GLU A 567 -9.09 13.34 27.45
CA GLU A 567 -9.62 12.24 26.63
C GLU A 567 -8.98 10.90 27.01
N THR A 568 -7.67 10.87 27.22
CA THR A 568 -6.98 9.65 27.66
C THR A 568 -7.50 9.17 29.02
N GLN A 569 -7.73 10.09 29.95
CA GLN A 569 -8.31 9.78 31.26
C GLN A 569 -9.75 9.25 31.13
N ARG A 570 -10.61 9.88 30.30
CA ARG A 570 -11.97 9.41 30.03
C ARG A 570 -11.97 7.97 29.51
N ARG A 571 -11.11 7.67 28.52
CA ARG A 571 -10.98 6.31 27.95
C ARG A 571 -10.51 5.31 29.00
N ARG A 572 -9.55 5.70 29.84
CA ARG A 572 -9.03 4.87 30.93
C ARG A 572 -10.13 4.52 31.94
N GLU A 573 -10.96 5.49 32.33
CA GLU A 573 -12.07 5.29 33.26
C GLU A 573 -13.14 4.34 32.68
N ILE A 574 -13.53 4.52 31.43
CA ILE A 574 -14.50 3.65 30.73
C ILE A 574 -13.98 2.21 30.70
N GLN A 575 -12.72 2.01 30.29
CA GLN A 575 -12.11 0.68 30.24
C GLN A 575 -12.01 0.06 31.63
N ASN A 576 -11.61 0.82 32.65
CA ASN A 576 -11.46 0.33 34.01
C ASN A 576 -12.81 -0.09 34.60
N LYS A 577 -13.85 0.70 34.38
CA LYS A 577 -15.23 0.36 34.80
C LYS A 577 -15.65 -0.97 34.16
N TYR A 578 -15.46 -1.12 32.87
CA TYR A 578 -15.77 -2.36 32.15
C TYR A 578 -14.98 -3.56 32.72
N ASN A 579 -13.69 -3.40 32.99
CA ASN A 579 -12.84 -4.44 33.56
C ASN A 579 -13.35 -4.91 34.93
N VAL A 580 -13.73 -3.98 35.83
CA VAL A 580 -14.27 -4.28 37.16
C VAL A 580 -15.60 -5.01 37.03
N GLU A 581 -16.51 -4.55 36.19
CA GLU A 581 -17.83 -5.17 35.99
C GLU A 581 -17.74 -6.59 35.43
N HIS A 582 -16.71 -6.91 34.63
CA HIS A 582 -16.54 -8.20 33.96
C HIS A 582 -15.43 -9.05 34.59
N GLY A 583 -14.78 -8.59 35.66
CA GLY A 583 -13.69 -9.33 36.33
C GLY A 583 -12.45 -9.52 35.46
N ILE A 584 -12.19 -8.60 34.52
CA ILE A 584 -11.05 -8.68 33.60
C ILE A 584 -9.80 -8.10 34.25
N VAL A 585 -8.73 -8.86 34.27
CA VAL A 585 -7.41 -8.42 34.70
C VAL A 585 -6.59 -8.03 33.46
N PRO A 586 -6.14 -6.77 33.32
CA PRO A 586 -5.31 -6.33 32.19
C PRO A 586 -4.05 -7.17 32.08
N LYS A 587 -3.75 -7.65 30.86
CA LYS A 587 -2.52 -8.41 30.58
C LYS A 587 -1.81 -7.79 29.38
N THR A 588 -0.51 -7.56 29.54
CA THR A 588 0.37 -7.11 28.44
C THR A 588 0.28 -8.10 27.28
N ILE A 589 0.13 -7.59 26.07
CA ILE A 589 0.09 -8.41 24.86
C ILE A 589 1.48 -9.00 24.63
N VAL A 590 1.58 -10.32 24.57
CA VAL A 590 2.81 -11.00 24.17
C VAL A 590 2.68 -11.37 22.68
N LYS A 591 3.37 -10.65 21.83
CA LYS A 591 3.53 -11.03 20.42
C LYS A 591 4.91 -11.63 20.21
N LYS A 592 4.97 -12.81 19.60
CA LYS A 592 6.26 -13.33 19.12
C LYS A 592 6.88 -12.27 18.21
N VAL A 593 8.15 -11.95 18.41
CA VAL A 593 8.93 -11.26 17.41
C VAL A 593 8.94 -12.23 16.24
N SER A 594 8.22 -11.92 15.18
CA SER A 594 8.12 -12.84 14.04
C SER A 594 9.51 -13.01 13.46
N ASP A 595 9.90 -14.26 13.21
CA ASP A 595 11.19 -14.69 12.66
C ASP A 595 11.47 -14.16 11.24
N ILE A 596 10.65 -13.25 10.75
CA ILE A 596 10.70 -12.61 9.45
C ILE A 596 12.07 -11.95 9.17
N LEU A 597 12.78 -11.59 10.23
CA LEU A 597 14.12 -10.98 10.17
C LEU A 597 15.23 -11.87 10.76
N GLU A 598 14.94 -13.01 11.37
CA GLU A 598 15.99 -13.93 11.83
C GLU A 598 16.86 -14.47 10.69
N ILE A 599 16.33 -14.41 9.48
CA ILE A 599 17.03 -14.84 8.24
C ILE A 599 18.10 -13.80 7.82
N SER A 600 17.97 -12.53 8.22
CA SER A 600 18.93 -11.49 7.81
C SER A 600 20.16 -11.35 8.70
N THR A 601 20.10 -11.76 9.97
CA THR A 601 21.19 -11.51 10.94
C THR A 601 22.14 -12.66 11.14
N HIS A 602 21.73 -13.91 10.87
CA HIS A 602 22.68 -15.03 10.90
C HIS A 602 23.63 -15.07 9.71
N ASP A 603 23.36 -14.31 8.64
CA ASP A 603 24.07 -14.44 7.37
C ASP A 603 25.07 -13.33 7.03
N ASP A 604 25.10 -12.19 7.73
CA ASP A 604 26.12 -11.17 7.43
C ASP A 604 27.55 -11.64 7.79
N SER A 605 27.69 -12.58 8.72
CA SER A 605 28.97 -13.24 8.98
C SER A 605 29.36 -14.25 7.90
N GLU A 606 28.41 -14.96 7.30
CA GLU A 606 28.63 -15.87 6.17
C GLU A 606 28.88 -15.10 4.86
N PHE A 607 28.24 -13.92 4.67
CA PHE A 607 28.40 -13.11 3.45
C PHE A 607 29.74 -12.37 3.34
N LYS A 608 30.42 -12.07 4.44
CA LYS A 608 31.79 -11.53 4.39
C LYS A 608 32.81 -12.51 3.78
N ASN A 609 32.42 -13.77 3.61
CA ASN A 609 33.25 -14.85 3.05
C ASN A 609 32.82 -15.39 1.68
N THR A 610 31.87 -14.76 0.98
CA THR A 610 31.32 -15.27 -0.30
C THR A 610 32.35 -15.44 -1.43
N LYS A 611 33.50 -14.79 -1.35
CA LYS A 611 34.63 -15.02 -2.28
C LYS A 611 35.27 -16.41 -2.13
N LYS A 612 34.95 -17.17 -1.08
CA LYS A 612 35.53 -18.49 -0.77
C LYS A 612 34.52 -19.66 -0.94
N LEU A 613 33.29 -19.42 -1.31
CA LEU A 613 32.27 -20.48 -1.46
C LEU A 613 32.49 -21.26 -2.77
N SER A 614 32.39 -22.60 -2.70
CA SER A 614 32.37 -23.45 -3.87
C SER A 614 31.10 -23.22 -4.72
N LYS A 615 31.15 -23.59 -6.03
CA LYS A 615 29.96 -23.44 -6.90
C LYS A 615 28.71 -24.16 -6.35
N ALA A 616 28.90 -25.34 -5.73
CA ALA A 616 27.81 -26.11 -5.13
C ALA A 616 27.21 -25.42 -3.89
N GLN A 617 28.04 -24.87 -3.01
CA GLN A 617 27.58 -24.13 -1.85
C GLN A 617 26.86 -22.82 -2.24
N LYS A 618 27.35 -22.14 -3.29
CA LYS A 618 26.67 -20.96 -3.86
C LYS A 618 25.28 -21.32 -4.39
N GLN A 619 25.15 -22.44 -5.09
CA GLN A 619 23.88 -22.89 -5.63
C GLN A 619 22.87 -23.26 -4.53
N GLN A 620 23.30 -23.99 -3.49
CA GLN A 620 22.47 -24.31 -2.35
C GLN A 620 22.00 -23.05 -1.60
N LEU A 621 22.85 -22.06 -1.45
CA LEU A 621 22.51 -20.78 -0.84
C LEU A 621 21.48 -19.99 -1.67
N ILE A 622 21.65 -19.96 -3.00
CA ILE A 622 20.67 -19.35 -3.91
C ILE A 622 19.30 -20.04 -3.83
N GLU A 623 19.27 -21.38 -3.75
CA GLU A 623 18.02 -22.14 -3.61
C GLU A 623 17.32 -21.85 -2.28
N LYS A 624 18.09 -21.79 -1.17
CA LYS A 624 17.59 -21.43 0.15
C LYS A 624 16.99 -20.01 0.12
N LEU A 625 17.75 -19.01 -0.31
CA LEU A 625 17.28 -17.62 -0.40
C LEU A 625 16.09 -17.44 -1.35
N THR A 626 16.02 -18.24 -2.42
CA THR A 626 14.87 -18.21 -3.35
C THR A 626 13.59 -18.74 -2.67
N LYS A 627 13.72 -19.78 -1.85
CA LYS A 627 12.59 -20.33 -1.09
C LYS A 627 12.10 -19.32 -0.04
N GLU A 628 13.01 -18.67 0.64
CA GLU A 628 12.75 -17.62 1.65
C GLU A 628 12.11 -16.39 0.99
N MET A 629 12.64 -15.91 -0.13
CA MET A 629 12.06 -14.82 -0.91
C MET A 629 10.59 -15.10 -1.30
N LYS A 630 10.31 -16.32 -1.75
CA LYS A 630 8.94 -16.72 -2.09
C LYS A 630 8.02 -16.82 -0.87
N ALA A 631 8.55 -17.23 0.28
CA ALA A 631 7.81 -17.26 1.54
C ALA A 631 7.47 -15.83 2.02
N ALA A 632 8.44 -14.93 1.99
CA ALA A 632 8.25 -13.51 2.32
C ALA A 632 7.21 -12.86 1.39
N ALA A 633 7.28 -13.12 0.08
CA ALA A 633 6.29 -12.62 -0.87
C ALA A 633 4.86 -13.12 -0.60
N LYS A 634 4.70 -14.39 -0.17
CA LYS A 634 3.39 -14.94 0.24
C LYS A 634 2.81 -14.26 1.48
N LEU A 635 3.68 -13.81 2.36
CA LEU A 635 3.29 -13.05 3.56
C LEU A 635 3.12 -11.55 3.29
N LEU A 636 3.17 -11.13 2.03
CA LEU A 636 3.09 -9.74 1.56
C LEU A 636 4.23 -8.83 2.07
N GLU A 637 5.37 -9.43 2.44
CA GLU A 637 6.58 -8.76 2.91
C GLU A 637 7.49 -8.42 1.72
N PHE A 638 7.00 -7.59 0.84
CA PHE A 638 7.63 -7.35 -0.45
C PHE A 638 8.99 -6.67 -0.35
N GLU A 639 9.23 -5.86 0.67
CA GLU A 639 10.52 -5.20 0.90
C GLU A 639 11.59 -6.24 1.30
N HIS A 640 11.21 -7.18 2.16
CA HIS A 640 12.09 -8.31 2.50
C HIS A 640 12.31 -9.24 1.30
N ALA A 641 11.26 -9.54 0.55
CA ALA A 641 11.38 -10.31 -0.69
C ALA A 641 12.28 -9.62 -1.72
N ALA A 642 12.21 -8.28 -1.86
CA ALA A 642 13.09 -7.49 -2.74
C ALA A 642 14.56 -7.55 -2.27
N TYR A 643 14.83 -7.41 -0.98
CA TYR A 643 16.16 -7.55 -0.40
C TYR A 643 16.78 -8.94 -0.68
N LEU A 644 16.01 -10.01 -0.48
CA LEU A 644 16.46 -11.38 -0.80
C LEU A 644 16.71 -11.57 -2.30
N ARG A 645 15.88 -10.99 -3.17
CA ARG A 645 16.08 -10.98 -4.61
C ARG A 645 17.41 -10.32 -4.99
N ASP A 646 17.71 -9.18 -4.41
CA ASP A 646 18.93 -8.43 -4.72
C ASP A 646 20.18 -9.14 -4.19
N LYS A 647 20.08 -9.84 -3.06
CA LYS A 647 21.12 -10.79 -2.60
C LYS A 647 21.34 -11.94 -3.59
N ILE A 648 20.26 -12.53 -4.11
CA ILE A 648 20.33 -13.61 -5.10
C ILE A 648 21.00 -13.12 -6.39
N LYS A 649 20.63 -11.91 -6.88
CA LYS A 649 21.28 -11.30 -8.06
C LYS A 649 22.76 -11.11 -7.86
N LYS A 650 23.20 -10.54 -6.71
CA LYS A 650 24.62 -10.40 -6.37
C LYS A 650 25.37 -11.75 -6.34
N LEU A 651 24.75 -12.81 -5.81
CA LEU A 651 25.33 -14.14 -5.78
C LEU A 651 25.43 -14.77 -7.18
N ARG A 652 24.51 -14.44 -8.09
CA ARG A 652 24.52 -14.88 -9.49
C ARG A 652 25.52 -14.07 -10.33
N GLY A 653 25.97 -12.91 -9.87
CA GLY A 653 26.80 -11.98 -10.63
C GLY A 653 26.03 -11.18 -11.68
N GLU A 654 24.73 -11.11 -11.54
CA GLU A 654 23.83 -10.26 -12.34
C GLU A 654 23.89 -8.83 -11.78
N LYS A 655 24.09 -7.82 -12.67
CA LYS A 655 24.07 -6.38 -12.29
C LYS A 655 22.66 -5.87 -12.13
#